data_b54bd69d5f134548d4e4c54a7538be6e
#
_entry.id   b54bd69d5f134548d4e4c54a7538be6e
#
_cell.length_a   1.000
_cell.length_b   1.000
_cell.length_c   1.000
_cell.angle_alpha   90.00
_cell.angle_beta   90.00
_cell.angle_gamma   90.00
#
_symmetry.space_group_name_H-M   'P 1'
#
loop_
_entity.id
_entity.type
_entity.pdbx_description
1 polymer ?
#
loop_
_entity_poly.entity_id
_entity_poly.type
_entity_poly.pdbx_seq_one_letter_code
_entity_poly.pdbx_strand_id
1 'polypeptide(L)'
;VTAELAADDPHGYSARHLSVLEGLEAVRKRPGMYIGSTDSRGLVHCLWEIVDNSVDEALGGHCTHVEVVLHADGSIEVGDDGRGIPVDIEPKTGLPGVELVMTRLHAGGKFGGVSYTASGGLHGVGASVVNALSARLDVEVDRGGHTHLMSFKRGLPGDFADEGPTAKFKKKSGMRLGKRVAKKTTGTRVRFWPDRQIFIKDATIATELVLDRMRQTAFLVPGLSISVRDERGEELIEESFRFDGGISEFCSYLASDESVSEVLRLQGRGHFTETVPVLDDQGHLTPTDVERDLEVDVALRWGTGYDTITRSFVNVIATPKHGTHVSGFDRALVRTINEQLRSTRLLKNGDDPVLKDDILEGLTAVVTVRLPEPQFEGQTKEVLGTSAATRIVSQVVAKELKAAFESPKRGQKQQLRNVLEKIVSAAKTRIAARTQRDNQRRKNALENSALPAKLVDCRTSDDRSELFIVEGDSALGTAKLARNSEFQALLPIRGKILNVQKSSVADMLKNAECSAIIQVIGSGSGRSFEIDSARYGRIILMADADVDGSHIRCLLLTLIYRYMRPMLEAGRVFAAVPPLHRIQLSNPRKGQERYIYCYTDGELRKKLVELERKGQRWKEPVQRYKGLGEMDADQLAETTMDPRRRMLRRIRIEDAEDAAKIFDLLMGSEVAPRREFITAGASELDTARIDT
;
A
#
# COMPACT_ATOMS: atom_id res chain seq x y z
N VAL A 1 56.83 28.34 6.87
CA VAL A 1 56.96 27.26 5.88
C VAL A 1 55.56 26.76 5.59
N THR A 2 54.79 27.40 4.74
CA THR A 2 53.53 26.83 4.18
C THR A 2 52.94 27.78 3.13
N ALA A 3 53.65 28.03 2.06
CA ALA A 3 53.12 28.86 0.97
C ALA A 3 53.63 28.41 -0.39
N GLU A 4 53.75 27.12 -0.64
CA GLU A 4 54.05 26.60 -1.97
C GLU A 4 53.51 25.21 -2.18
N LEU A 5 52.19 25.07 -2.31
CA LEU A 5 51.54 23.88 -2.88
C LEU A 5 50.14 24.28 -3.41
N ALA A 6 50.11 25.23 -4.33
CA ALA A 6 48.89 25.57 -5.05
C ALA A 6 49.21 25.93 -6.50
N ALA A 7 49.85 25.01 -7.21
CA ALA A 7 49.97 25.08 -8.66
C ALA A 7 49.50 23.74 -9.23
N ASP A 8 48.52 23.82 -10.11
CA ASP A 8 48.08 22.80 -11.07
C ASP A 8 47.40 21.53 -10.51
N ASP A 9 46.16 21.69 -10.02
CA ASP A 9 45.19 20.63 -10.14
C ASP A 9 44.48 20.73 -11.49
N PRO A 10 44.69 19.78 -12.43
CA PRO A 10 44.07 19.81 -13.76
C PRO A 10 42.54 19.70 -13.73
N HIS A 11 41.93 19.40 -12.59
CA HIS A 11 40.47 19.24 -12.42
C HIS A 11 39.80 20.40 -11.66
N GLY A 12 40.59 21.42 -11.24
CA GLY A 12 40.05 22.67 -10.71
C GLY A 12 39.24 22.56 -9.41
N TYR A 13 39.24 21.40 -8.73
CA TYR A 13 38.52 21.20 -7.45
C TYR A 13 39.39 21.65 -6.27
N SER A 14 38.98 22.73 -5.63
CA SER A 14 39.67 23.28 -4.47
C SER A 14 38.70 23.62 -3.35
N ALA A 15 39.19 23.85 -2.14
CA ALA A 15 38.38 24.25 -0.99
C ALA A 15 37.49 25.49 -1.24
N ARG A 16 37.83 26.32 -2.24
CA ARG A 16 37.00 27.46 -2.68
C ARG A 16 35.64 27.04 -3.29
N HIS A 17 35.53 25.78 -3.73
CA HIS A 17 34.30 25.22 -4.30
C HIS A 17 33.44 24.51 -3.24
N LEU A 18 33.92 24.41 -1.99
CA LEU A 18 33.18 23.90 -0.87
C LEU A 18 32.24 24.99 -0.35
N SER A 19 30.93 24.78 -0.44
CA SER A 19 29.93 25.63 0.19
C SER A 19 29.46 24.97 1.49
N VAL A 20 29.64 25.65 2.61
CA VAL A 20 29.04 25.23 3.89
C VAL A 20 27.63 25.82 3.97
N LEU A 21 26.65 24.95 4.17
CA LEU A 21 25.26 25.33 4.38
C LEU A 21 24.95 25.17 5.86
N GLU A 22 24.47 26.22 6.49
CA GLU A 22 24.12 26.23 7.90
C GLU A 22 22.62 26.39 8.12
N GLY A 23 22.10 25.76 9.16
CA GLY A 23 20.74 25.94 9.63
C GLY A 23 19.65 25.68 8.56
N LEU A 24 18.66 26.54 8.49
CA LEU A 24 17.49 26.39 7.61
C LEU A 24 17.79 26.59 6.11
N GLU A 25 18.92 27.20 5.74
CA GLU A 25 19.35 27.29 4.34
C GLU A 25 19.68 25.91 3.76
N ALA A 26 20.29 25.03 4.56
CA ALA A 26 20.56 23.65 4.15
C ALA A 26 19.27 22.90 3.80
N VAL A 27 18.21 23.09 4.60
CA VAL A 27 16.88 22.52 4.36
C VAL A 27 16.32 23.01 3.02
N ARG A 28 16.37 24.32 2.75
CA ARG A 28 15.83 24.89 1.51
C ARG A 28 16.58 24.46 0.26
N LYS A 29 17.91 24.28 0.36
CA LYS A 29 18.75 23.84 -0.78
C LYS A 29 18.64 22.33 -1.06
N ARG A 30 18.36 21.52 -0.03
CA ARG A 30 18.23 20.06 -0.15
C ARG A 30 17.00 19.52 0.58
N PRO A 31 15.78 19.95 0.18
CA PRO A 31 14.55 19.58 0.88
C PRO A 31 14.31 18.07 0.89
N GLY A 32 14.70 17.35 -0.17
CA GLY A 32 14.56 15.90 -0.26
C GLY A 32 15.26 15.11 0.85
N MET A 33 16.29 15.66 1.49
CA MET A 33 16.95 15.01 2.65
C MET A 33 16.07 15.01 3.90
N TYR A 34 15.12 15.95 4.01
CA TYR A 34 14.27 16.16 5.20
C TYR A 34 12.84 15.67 5.00
N ILE A 35 12.29 15.85 3.79
CA ILE A 35 10.89 15.51 3.47
C ILE A 35 10.75 14.45 2.36
N GLY A 36 11.86 13.85 1.91
CA GLY A 36 11.89 12.79 0.91
C GLY A 36 11.71 13.25 -0.53
N SER A 37 10.81 14.19 -0.82
CA SER A 37 10.54 14.72 -2.16
C SER A 37 9.97 16.14 -2.11
N THR A 38 9.84 16.79 -3.26
CA THR A 38 9.20 18.12 -3.40
C THR A 38 7.88 18.07 -4.16
N ASP A 39 7.35 16.87 -4.36
CA ASP A 39 6.02 16.61 -4.91
C ASP A 39 4.94 16.58 -3.81
N SER A 40 3.75 16.08 -4.12
CA SER A 40 2.65 15.91 -3.18
C SER A 40 3.02 15.10 -1.93
N ARG A 41 3.91 14.12 -2.04
CA ARG A 41 4.36 13.31 -0.89
C ARG A 41 5.15 14.15 0.11
N GLY A 42 6.09 14.98 -0.39
CA GLY A 42 6.84 15.87 0.50
C GLY A 42 5.96 16.95 1.14
N LEU A 43 4.96 17.44 0.41
CA LEU A 43 3.99 18.40 0.97
C LEU A 43 3.14 17.76 2.09
N VAL A 44 2.67 16.56 1.87
CA VAL A 44 1.96 15.75 2.87
C VAL A 44 2.85 15.48 4.09
N HIS A 45 4.14 15.23 3.88
CA HIS A 45 5.09 15.05 4.98
C HIS A 45 5.20 16.29 5.86
N CYS A 46 5.20 17.49 5.27
CA CYS A 46 5.14 18.74 6.06
C CYS A 46 3.91 18.82 6.95
N LEU A 47 2.73 18.42 6.44
CA LEU A 47 1.51 18.36 7.26
C LEU A 47 1.69 17.39 8.43
N TRP A 48 2.23 16.19 8.15
CA TRP A 48 2.44 15.18 9.20
C TRP A 48 3.38 15.65 10.30
N GLU A 49 4.45 16.35 9.98
CA GLU A 49 5.38 16.89 10.99
C GLU A 49 4.70 17.88 11.96
N ILE A 50 3.70 18.64 11.51
CA ILE A 50 2.94 19.53 12.39
C ILE A 50 1.88 18.75 13.18
N VAL A 51 1.12 17.86 12.51
CA VAL A 51 0.10 17.01 13.17
C VAL A 51 0.74 16.14 14.26
N ASP A 52 1.89 15.52 13.98
CA ASP A 52 2.58 14.63 14.92
C ASP A 52 2.98 15.38 16.21
N ASN A 53 3.25 16.70 16.13
CA ASN A 53 3.51 17.50 17.33
C ASN A 53 2.26 17.63 18.22
N SER A 54 1.09 17.84 17.63
CA SER A 54 -0.19 17.90 18.36
C SER A 54 -0.58 16.53 18.91
N VAL A 55 -0.31 15.46 18.16
CA VAL A 55 -0.53 14.07 18.61
C VAL A 55 0.41 13.70 19.76
N ASP A 56 1.64 14.19 19.78
CA ASP A 56 2.56 14.00 20.91
C ASP A 56 2.06 14.66 22.20
N GLU A 57 1.40 15.82 22.12
CA GLU A 57 0.72 16.42 23.27
C GLU A 57 -0.44 15.54 23.76
N ALA A 58 -1.18 14.91 22.82
CA ALA A 58 -2.26 13.99 23.17
C ALA A 58 -1.74 12.70 23.82
N LEU A 59 -0.63 12.14 23.32
CA LEU A 59 0.04 11.00 23.93
C LEU A 59 0.57 11.32 25.34
N GLY A 60 0.98 12.56 25.56
CA GLY A 60 1.35 13.07 26.87
C GLY A 60 0.16 13.33 27.81
N GLY A 61 -1.09 13.14 27.33
CA GLY A 61 -2.32 13.39 28.09
C GLY A 61 -2.67 14.87 28.24
N HIS A 62 -2.12 15.74 27.41
CA HIS A 62 -2.28 17.20 27.50
C HIS A 62 -3.17 17.79 26.41
N CYS A 63 -3.56 17.01 25.40
CA CYS A 63 -4.40 17.44 24.31
C CYS A 63 -5.59 16.47 24.14
N THR A 64 -6.77 17.03 23.91
CA THR A 64 -8.02 16.28 23.70
C THR A 64 -8.66 16.54 22.35
N HIS A 65 -8.23 17.59 21.67
CA HIS A 65 -8.75 17.95 20.34
C HIS A 65 -7.65 18.46 19.42
N VAL A 66 -7.65 17.96 18.19
CA VAL A 66 -6.79 18.41 17.09
C VAL A 66 -7.67 18.77 15.91
N GLU A 67 -7.44 19.94 15.31
CA GLU A 67 -8.11 20.39 14.11
C GLU A 67 -7.12 20.54 12.96
N VAL A 68 -7.48 20.02 11.78
CA VAL A 68 -6.71 20.17 10.54
C VAL A 68 -7.57 20.87 9.51
N VAL A 69 -7.11 22.01 8.99
CA VAL A 69 -7.83 22.79 7.98
C VAL A 69 -6.99 22.95 6.72
N LEU A 70 -7.56 22.56 5.59
CA LEU A 70 -7.01 22.82 4.26
C LEU A 70 -7.76 24.01 3.67
N HIS A 71 -7.16 25.19 3.74
CA HIS A 71 -7.81 26.45 3.36
C HIS A 71 -7.88 26.66 1.84
N ALA A 72 -8.89 27.39 1.39
CA ALA A 72 -9.09 27.75 -0.01
C ALA A 72 -7.91 28.53 -0.63
N ASP A 73 -7.13 29.27 0.18
CA ASP A 73 -5.94 29.99 -0.26
C ASP A 73 -4.68 29.11 -0.42
N GLY A 74 -4.85 27.81 -0.23
CA GLY A 74 -3.79 26.82 -0.33
C GLY A 74 -2.87 26.72 0.89
N SER A 75 -3.21 27.41 1.98
CA SER A 75 -2.56 27.21 3.28
C SER A 75 -3.12 26.00 4.00
N ILE A 76 -2.33 25.49 4.93
CA ILE A 76 -2.66 24.35 5.76
C ILE A 76 -2.53 24.79 7.21
N GLU A 77 -3.53 24.46 8.01
CA GLU A 77 -3.55 24.81 9.43
C GLU A 77 -3.77 23.59 10.29
N VAL A 78 -3.02 23.51 11.37
CA VAL A 78 -3.17 22.49 12.42
C VAL A 78 -3.28 23.21 13.76
N GLY A 79 -4.35 22.95 14.47
CA GLY A 79 -4.63 23.47 15.81
C GLY A 79 -4.78 22.36 16.83
N ASP A 80 -4.33 22.61 18.07
CA ASP A 80 -4.53 21.70 19.20
C ASP A 80 -4.90 22.49 20.48
N ASP A 81 -5.48 21.78 21.44
CA ASP A 81 -5.80 22.27 22.78
C ASP A 81 -4.77 21.84 23.84
N GLY A 82 -3.54 21.50 23.41
CA GLY A 82 -2.44 21.07 24.27
C GLY A 82 -1.90 22.18 25.20
N ARG A 83 -0.73 21.95 25.78
CA ARG A 83 -0.11 22.91 26.72
C ARG A 83 0.32 24.22 26.07
N GLY A 84 0.42 24.26 24.74
CA GLY A 84 1.03 25.33 23.97
C GLY A 84 2.54 25.33 24.02
N ILE A 85 3.18 25.64 22.90
CA ILE A 85 4.65 25.79 22.82
C ILE A 85 5.11 26.82 23.86
N PRO A 86 6.23 26.61 24.59
CA PRO A 86 6.76 27.59 25.53
C PRO A 86 6.95 28.97 24.89
N VAL A 87 6.43 30.01 25.55
CA VAL A 87 6.49 31.42 25.09
C VAL A 87 7.52 32.23 25.82
N ASP A 88 8.05 31.69 26.93
CA ASP A 88 9.12 32.28 27.75
C ASP A 88 10.46 32.28 27.00
N ILE A 89 11.38 33.12 27.49
CA ILE A 89 12.70 33.28 26.90
C ILE A 89 13.62 32.15 27.39
N GLU A 90 14.24 31.42 26.46
CA GLU A 90 15.22 30.40 26.78
C GLU A 90 16.55 31.09 27.20
N PRO A 91 17.10 30.80 28.40
CA PRO A 91 18.20 31.54 28.98
C PRO A 91 19.52 31.55 28.18
N LYS A 92 19.82 30.46 27.45
CA LYS A 92 21.10 30.35 26.69
C LYS A 92 21.06 31.10 25.37
N THR A 93 19.93 31.09 24.68
CA THR A 93 19.79 31.69 23.35
C THR A 93 19.20 33.09 23.38
N GLY A 94 18.47 33.44 24.44
CA GLY A 94 17.73 34.71 24.55
C GLY A 94 16.51 34.79 23.63
N LEU A 95 16.09 33.67 23.05
CA LEU A 95 14.95 33.61 22.12
C LEU A 95 13.70 33.06 22.83
N PRO A 96 12.49 33.49 22.40
CA PRO A 96 11.27 32.83 22.83
C PRO A 96 11.27 31.37 22.41
N GLY A 97 10.68 30.48 23.21
CA GLY A 97 10.61 29.04 22.90
C GLY A 97 10.00 28.76 21.52
N VAL A 98 8.96 29.48 21.11
CA VAL A 98 8.38 29.38 19.76
C VAL A 98 9.41 29.68 18.66
N GLU A 99 10.16 30.79 18.80
CA GLU A 99 11.17 31.16 17.82
C GLU A 99 12.29 30.11 17.76
N LEU A 100 12.70 29.60 18.91
CA LEU A 100 13.72 28.55 19.01
C LEU A 100 13.29 27.29 18.26
N VAL A 101 12.10 26.78 18.54
CA VAL A 101 11.54 25.55 17.91
C VAL A 101 11.37 25.72 16.41
N MET A 102 10.96 26.91 15.96
CA MET A 102 10.68 27.14 14.53
C MET A 102 11.93 27.50 13.71
N THR A 103 13.03 27.97 14.34
CA THR A 103 14.22 28.45 13.59
C THR A 103 15.48 27.63 13.79
N ARG A 104 15.52 26.76 14.79
CA ARG A 104 16.70 25.94 15.07
C ARG A 104 16.43 24.47 14.80
N LEU A 105 17.34 23.84 14.07
CA LEU A 105 17.36 22.39 13.94
C LEU A 105 17.82 21.77 15.27
N HIS A 106 17.24 20.62 15.61
CA HIS A 106 17.55 19.91 16.85
C HIS A 106 17.22 20.71 18.12
N ALA A 107 16.18 21.54 18.08
CA ALA A 107 15.67 22.26 19.22
C ALA A 107 14.28 21.75 19.61
N GLY A 108 14.07 21.42 20.88
CA GLY A 108 12.77 20.98 21.37
C GLY A 108 12.83 20.30 22.74
N GLY A 109 11.71 20.29 23.44
CA GLY A 109 11.59 19.68 24.78
C GLY A 109 11.60 18.16 24.82
N LYS A 110 11.77 17.49 23.66
CA LYS A 110 11.74 16.03 23.52
C LYS A 110 13.12 15.37 23.78
N PHE A 111 14.19 16.13 23.87
CA PHE A 111 15.56 15.63 24.07
C PHE A 111 15.95 15.31 25.53
N GLY A 112 15.13 15.65 26.50
CA GLY A 112 15.49 15.53 27.92
C GLY A 112 14.76 14.44 28.71
N GLY A 113 13.91 13.64 28.11
CA GLY A 113 13.20 12.53 28.77
C GLY A 113 12.19 12.90 29.87
N VAL A 114 12.12 14.17 30.28
CA VAL A 114 11.31 14.62 31.43
C VAL A 114 9.87 14.94 31.02
N SER A 115 9.63 15.31 29.76
CA SER A 115 8.33 15.84 29.34
C SER A 115 7.49 14.87 28.48
N TYR A 116 8.09 13.84 27.87
CA TYR A 116 7.41 12.88 26.99
C TYR A 116 7.99 11.48 27.19
N THR A 117 7.14 10.54 27.58
CA THR A 117 7.51 9.12 27.75
C THR A 117 7.50 8.34 26.43
N ALA A 118 6.74 8.82 25.45
CA ALA A 118 6.71 8.31 24.07
C ALA A 118 6.37 9.46 23.14
N SER A 119 7.06 9.59 22.02
CA SER A 119 6.89 10.68 21.06
C SER A 119 7.07 10.16 19.64
N GLY A 120 6.28 10.68 18.69
CA GLY A 120 6.45 10.46 17.27
C GLY A 120 7.55 11.35 16.67
N GLY A 121 7.70 12.56 17.21
CA GLY A 121 8.72 13.52 16.81
C GLY A 121 10.07 13.27 17.49
N LEU A 122 10.96 12.47 16.88
CA LEU A 122 12.22 12.03 17.49
C LEU A 122 13.40 13.00 17.29
N HIS A 123 13.40 13.77 16.22
CA HIS A 123 14.60 14.51 15.78
C HIS A 123 14.59 15.99 16.12
N GLY A 124 13.47 16.55 16.58
CA GLY A 124 13.33 17.98 16.90
C GLY A 124 13.59 18.91 15.71
N VAL A 125 13.30 18.44 14.49
CA VAL A 125 13.54 19.21 13.26
C VAL A 125 12.27 19.49 12.47
N GLY A 126 11.18 18.76 12.68
CA GLY A 126 9.99 18.81 11.85
C GLY A 126 9.41 20.20 11.68
N ALA A 127 9.11 20.91 12.79
CA ALA A 127 8.54 22.24 12.74
C ALA A 127 9.45 23.27 12.05
N SER A 128 10.75 23.22 12.31
CA SER A 128 11.74 24.12 11.69
C SER A 128 11.94 23.81 10.20
N VAL A 129 11.84 22.55 9.80
CA VAL A 129 11.85 22.13 8.38
C VAL A 129 10.62 22.67 7.66
N VAL A 130 9.41 22.50 8.21
CA VAL A 130 8.18 23.06 7.63
C VAL A 130 8.28 24.57 7.49
N ASN A 131 8.79 25.26 8.52
CA ASN A 131 9.01 26.70 8.46
C ASN A 131 9.98 27.09 7.33
N ALA A 132 11.09 26.39 7.19
CA ALA A 132 12.05 26.65 6.10
C ALA A 132 11.47 26.46 4.71
N LEU A 133 10.54 25.50 4.54
CA LEU A 133 9.91 25.14 3.28
C LEU A 133 8.60 25.89 3.00
N SER A 134 8.22 26.81 3.89
CA SER A 134 7.02 27.65 3.76
C SER A 134 7.35 29.04 3.25
N ALA A 135 6.54 29.57 2.36
CA ALA A 135 6.60 30.98 1.95
C ALA A 135 6.23 31.90 3.13
N ARG A 136 5.24 31.47 3.92
CA ARG A 136 4.81 32.07 5.18
C ARG A 136 4.42 30.95 6.15
N LEU A 137 4.73 31.15 7.42
CA LEU A 137 4.22 30.32 8.50
C LEU A 137 3.84 31.23 9.68
N ASP A 138 2.64 31.03 10.19
CA ASP A 138 2.10 31.77 11.34
C ASP A 138 1.91 30.78 12.50
N VAL A 139 2.30 31.18 13.69
CA VAL A 139 2.11 30.43 14.93
C VAL A 139 1.30 31.27 15.91
N GLU A 140 0.26 30.69 16.44
CA GLU A 140 -0.52 31.23 17.54
C GLU A 140 -0.42 30.27 18.73
N VAL A 141 -0.13 30.80 19.91
CA VAL A 141 -0.06 30.01 21.14
C VAL A 141 -0.92 30.66 22.21
N ASP A 142 -1.92 29.94 22.65
CA ASP A 142 -2.74 30.33 23.79
C ASP A 142 -2.08 29.84 25.08
N ARG A 143 -1.56 30.73 25.88
CA ARG A 143 -0.89 30.43 27.13
C ARG A 143 -0.87 31.62 28.10
N GLY A 144 -1.02 31.35 29.39
CA GLY A 144 -0.92 32.39 30.43
C GLY A 144 -2.04 33.46 30.37
N GLY A 145 -3.16 33.17 29.70
CA GLY A 145 -4.30 34.09 29.59
C GLY A 145 -4.25 35.04 28.36
N HIS A 146 -3.30 34.81 27.48
CA HIS A 146 -3.17 35.58 26.23
C HIS A 146 -2.83 34.67 25.06
N THR A 147 -3.20 35.06 23.85
CA THR A 147 -2.69 34.51 22.61
C THR A 147 -1.38 35.18 22.26
N HIS A 148 -0.35 34.41 22.02
CA HIS A 148 0.95 34.88 21.57
C HIS A 148 1.10 34.57 20.08
N LEU A 149 1.55 35.55 19.29
CA LEU A 149 1.60 35.49 17.83
C LEU A 149 3.03 35.61 17.32
N MET A 150 3.41 34.77 16.36
CA MET A 150 4.68 34.90 15.67
C MET A 150 4.53 34.47 14.21
N SER A 151 5.17 35.20 13.32
CA SER A 151 5.12 34.89 11.89
C SER A 151 6.54 34.70 11.33
N PHE A 152 6.64 33.89 10.28
CA PHE A 152 7.90 33.58 9.63
C PHE A 152 7.78 33.65 8.11
N LYS A 153 8.83 34.13 7.46
CA LYS A 153 8.98 34.09 6.01
C LYS A 153 10.19 33.24 5.65
N ARG A 154 9.96 32.07 5.07
CA ARG A 154 11.03 31.16 4.65
C ARG A 154 12.05 30.88 5.76
N GLY A 155 11.55 30.61 6.95
CA GLY A 155 12.37 30.35 8.14
C GLY A 155 12.83 31.59 8.91
N LEU A 156 12.64 32.80 8.40
CA LEU A 156 13.05 34.04 9.07
C LEU A 156 11.89 34.60 9.89
N PRO A 157 12.09 34.92 11.19
CA PRO A 157 11.07 35.52 12.04
C PRO A 157 10.78 36.98 11.66
N GLY A 158 9.51 37.43 11.76
CA GLY A 158 9.14 38.80 11.50
C GLY A 158 7.62 39.04 11.44
N ASP A 159 7.27 40.23 10.98
CA ASP A 159 5.91 40.66 10.86
C ASP A 159 5.51 40.87 9.39
N PHE A 160 4.31 40.41 9.03
CA PHE A 160 3.67 40.70 7.74
C PHE A 160 2.73 41.88 7.88
N ALA A 161 2.67 42.74 6.86
CA ALA A 161 1.82 43.91 6.85
C ALA A 161 0.33 43.58 6.64
N ASP A 162 0.06 42.48 5.88
CA ASP A 162 -1.28 42.04 5.52
C ASP A 162 -1.36 40.49 5.56
N GLU A 163 -2.55 39.96 5.28
CA GLU A 163 -2.81 38.55 5.12
C GLU A 163 -2.14 37.98 3.84
N GLY A 164 -1.87 36.66 3.84
CA GLY A 164 -1.30 35.95 2.71
C GLY A 164 0.22 35.98 2.62
N PRO A 165 0.80 35.06 1.82
CA PRO A 165 2.26 34.80 1.80
C PRO A 165 3.05 35.85 1.01
N THR A 166 2.39 36.68 0.20
CA THR A 166 3.01 37.72 -0.64
C THR A 166 3.08 39.09 0.01
N ALA A 167 2.46 39.25 1.20
CA ALA A 167 2.42 40.53 1.95
C ALA A 167 3.85 41.03 2.26
N LYS A 168 3.97 42.37 2.43
CA LYS A 168 5.24 42.99 2.83
C LYS A 168 5.69 42.43 4.18
N PHE A 169 6.96 41.99 4.22
CA PHE A 169 7.54 41.38 5.40
C PHE A 169 8.66 42.24 5.97
N LYS A 170 8.69 42.37 7.29
CA LYS A 170 9.75 43.03 8.04
C LYS A 170 10.32 42.06 9.06
N LYS A 171 11.62 41.74 8.91
CA LYS A 171 12.34 40.85 9.85
C LYS A 171 12.31 41.45 11.26
N LYS A 172 11.91 40.63 12.22
CA LYS A 172 11.81 41.03 13.64
C LYS A 172 11.78 39.74 14.49
N SER A 173 12.62 39.70 15.51
CA SER A 173 12.59 38.63 16.51
C SER A 173 11.61 39.02 17.65
N GLY A 174 11.06 37.98 18.29
CA GLY A 174 10.18 38.10 19.42
C GLY A 174 8.70 37.98 19.06
N MET A 175 7.91 37.60 20.04
CA MET A 175 6.48 37.35 19.90
C MET A 175 5.65 38.65 20.09
N ARG A 176 4.49 38.68 19.44
CA ARG A 176 3.49 39.72 19.66
C ARG A 176 2.40 39.18 20.60
N LEU A 177 1.96 40.03 21.50
CA LEU A 177 0.80 39.73 22.34
C LEU A 177 -0.48 40.02 21.57
N GLY A 178 -1.35 39.01 21.47
CA GLY A 178 -2.65 39.09 20.80
C GLY A 178 -3.81 39.28 21.78
N LYS A 179 -4.94 38.63 21.50
CA LYS A 179 -6.17 38.72 22.31
C LYS A 179 -6.00 38.09 23.69
N ARG A 180 -6.82 38.55 24.65
CA ARG A 180 -6.96 37.84 25.93
C ARG A 180 -7.82 36.59 25.76
N VAL A 181 -7.40 35.52 26.37
CA VAL A 181 -8.13 34.26 26.47
C VAL A 181 -8.31 33.88 27.93
N ALA A 182 -9.16 32.91 28.21
CA ALA A 182 -9.30 32.42 29.59
C ALA A 182 -7.94 31.84 30.06
N LYS A 183 -7.55 32.06 31.32
CA LYS A 183 -6.25 31.59 31.87
C LYS A 183 -6.02 30.09 31.72
N LYS A 184 -7.10 29.28 31.68
CA LYS A 184 -7.06 27.83 31.51
C LYS A 184 -7.03 27.38 30.04
N THR A 185 -7.26 28.32 29.11
CA THR A 185 -7.19 28.02 27.68
C THR A 185 -5.72 27.94 27.26
N THR A 186 -5.34 26.79 26.74
CA THR A 186 -4.01 26.53 26.19
C THR A 186 -4.15 25.88 24.83
N GLY A 187 -3.13 25.96 23.99
CA GLY A 187 -3.10 25.31 22.70
C GLY A 187 -2.09 25.94 21.77
N THR A 188 -1.84 25.27 20.66
CA THR A 188 -1.00 25.77 19.57
C THR A 188 -1.78 25.68 18.26
N ARG A 189 -1.65 26.72 17.43
CA ARG A 189 -2.14 26.73 16.06
C ARG A 189 -1.02 27.13 15.12
N VAL A 190 -0.74 26.30 14.14
CA VAL A 190 0.27 26.53 13.11
C VAL A 190 -0.39 26.55 11.76
N ARG A 191 -0.30 27.68 11.05
CA ARG A 191 -0.78 27.81 9.67
C ARG A 191 0.40 28.09 8.75
N PHE A 192 0.53 27.32 7.67
CA PHE A 192 1.64 27.48 6.75
C PHE A 192 1.20 27.47 5.29
N TRP A 193 1.89 28.26 4.48
CA TRP A 193 1.76 28.34 3.02
C TRP A 193 2.99 27.69 2.38
N PRO A 194 2.86 26.56 1.70
CA PRO A 194 3.98 25.91 1.04
C PRO A 194 4.69 26.85 0.06
N ASP A 195 6.03 26.87 0.08
CA ASP A 195 6.80 27.72 -0.83
C ASP A 195 6.86 27.10 -2.23
N ARG A 196 6.17 27.73 -3.18
CA ARG A 196 6.15 27.29 -4.59
C ARG A 196 7.50 27.46 -5.33
N GLN A 197 8.51 27.97 -4.67
CA GLN A 197 9.89 27.90 -5.14
C GLN A 197 10.55 26.54 -4.84
N ILE A 198 9.99 25.78 -3.90
CA ILE A 198 10.49 24.49 -3.46
C ILE A 198 9.61 23.35 -4.00
N PHE A 199 8.29 23.47 -3.74
CA PHE A 199 7.34 22.46 -4.18
C PHE A 199 6.95 22.65 -5.64
N ILE A 200 6.87 21.56 -6.39
CA ILE A 200 6.40 21.58 -7.77
C ILE A 200 5.00 22.16 -7.87
N LYS A 201 4.67 22.72 -9.02
CA LYS A 201 3.46 23.50 -9.22
C LYS A 201 2.18 22.71 -8.94
N ASP A 202 2.19 21.43 -9.27
CA ASP A 202 1.05 20.52 -9.15
C ASP A 202 1.02 19.74 -7.82
N ALA A 203 1.95 20.02 -6.88
CA ALA A 203 1.93 19.41 -5.57
C ALA A 203 0.67 19.84 -4.80
N THR A 204 -0.19 18.87 -4.51
CA THR A 204 -1.44 19.03 -3.75
C THR A 204 -1.57 17.93 -2.70
N ILE A 205 -2.37 18.18 -1.69
CA ILE A 205 -2.73 17.18 -0.67
C ILE A 205 -4.09 16.60 -1.04
N ALA A 206 -4.19 15.28 -1.22
CA ALA A 206 -5.47 14.61 -1.40
C ALA A 206 -6.22 14.57 -0.06
N THR A 207 -7.48 14.97 -0.06
CA THR A 207 -8.33 15.02 1.14
C THR A 207 -8.49 13.64 1.77
N GLU A 208 -8.72 12.63 0.96
CA GLU A 208 -8.89 11.23 1.40
C GLU A 208 -7.67 10.74 2.19
N LEU A 209 -6.46 11.11 1.74
CA LEU A 209 -5.22 10.74 2.43
C LEU A 209 -5.15 11.36 3.84
N VAL A 210 -5.63 12.61 3.97
CA VAL A 210 -5.70 13.28 5.28
C VAL A 210 -6.75 12.62 6.17
N LEU A 211 -7.94 12.38 5.64
CA LEU A 211 -9.02 11.73 6.37
C LEU A 211 -8.62 10.35 6.87
N ASP A 212 -8.02 9.53 6.02
CA ASP A 212 -7.57 8.18 6.39
C ASP A 212 -6.48 8.21 7.46
N ARG A 213 -5.50 9.11 7.36
CA ARG A 213 -4.44 9.25 8.36
C ARG A 213 -5.00 9.77 9.70
N MET A 214 -5.92 10.74 9.67
CA MET A 214 -6.52 11.30 10.89
C MET A 214 -7.43 10.28 11.57
N ARG A 215 -8.23 9.53 10.82
CA ARG A 215 -9.03 8.42 11.32
C ARG A 215 -8.13 7.37 11.99
N GLN A 216 -7.05 6.97 11.32
CA GLN A 216 -6.07 6.03 11.87
C GLN A 216 -5.44 6.55 13.17
N THR A 217 -5.06 7.82 13.21
CA THR A 217 -4.47 8.45 14.40
C THR A 217 -5.47 8.49 15.57
N ALA A 218 -6.74 8.79 15.29
CA ALA A 218 -7.79 8.79 16.31
C ALA A 218 -8.01 7.40 16.94
N PHE A 219 -7.88 6.31 16.16
CA PHE A 219 -7.89 4.97 16.71
C PHE A 219 -6.68 4.66 17.61
N LEU A 220 -5.50 5.21 17.28
CA LEU A 220 -4.26 4.94 18.01
C LEU A 220 -4.15 5.74 19.32
N VAL A 221 -4.90 6.82 19.44
CA VAL A 221 -4.95 7.69 20.65
C VAL A 221 -6.38 7.75 21.16
N PRO A 222 -6.83 6.77 21.96
CA PRO A 222 -8.20 6.68 22.45
C PRO A 222 -8.65 7.95 23.14
N GLY A 223 -9.85 8.42 22.80
CA GLY A 223 -10.44 9.62 23.37
C GLY A 223 -10.01 10.95 22.72
N LEU A 224 -8.96 10.95 21.86
CA LEU A 224 -8.61 12.12 21.07
C LEU A 224 -9.66 12.37 19.99
N SER A 225 -10.18 13.61 19.96
CA SER A 225 -11.04 14.08 18.87
C SER A 225 -10.19 14.76 17.80
N ILE A 226 -10.32 14.33 16.56
CA ILE A 226 -9.63 14.95 15.42
C ILE A 226 -10.68 15.40 14.42
N SER A 227 -10.70 16.69 14.09
CA SER A 227 -11.54 17.25 13.02
C SER A 227 -10.69 17.62 11.81
N VAL A 228 -11.22 17.36 10.62
CA VAL A 228 -10.61 17.73 9.35
C VAL A 228 -11.60 18.55 8.57
N ARG A 229 -11.16 19.71 8.10
CA ARG A 229 -11.97 20.61 7.27
C ARG A 229 -11.20 20.96 6.00
N ASP A 230 -11.79 20.68 4.84
CA ASP A 230 -11.25 21.04 3.54
C ASP A 230 -12.14 22.09 2.88
N GLU A 231 -11.61 23.31 2.75
CA GLU A 231 -12.27 24.51 2.20
C GLU A 231 -11.85 24.77 0.74
N ARG A 232 -11.10 23.88 0.11
CA ARG A 232 -10.51 24.11 -1.23
C ARG A 232 -11.47 23.85 -2.39
N GLY A 233 -12.49 23.01 -2.17
CA GLY A 233 -13.52 22.68 -3.15
C GLY A 233 -14.69 23.66 -3.15
N GLU A 234 -15.65 23.42 -4.05
CA GLU A 234 -16.94 24.15 -4.05
C GLU A 234 -17.81 23.75 -2.84
N GLU A 235 -17.69 22.51 -2.40
CA GLU A 235 -18.36 21.96 -1.22
C GLU A 235 -17.36 21.83 -0.08
N LEU A 236 -17.76 22.27 1.10
CA LEU A 236 -16.99 22.08 2.33
C LEU A 236 -17.03 20.60 2.74
N ILE A 237 -15.86 19.99 2.87
CA ILE A 237 -15.73 18.65 3.45
C ILE A 237 -15.34 18.82 4.91
N GLU A 238 -16.15 18.28 5.81
CA GLU A 238 -15.89 18.31 7.26
C GLU A 238 -16.17 16.93 7.85
N GLU A 239 -15.14 16.33 8.45
CA GLU A 239 -15.24 15.04 9.14
C GLU A 239 -14.57 15.13 10.51
N SER A 240 -15.12 14.39 11.46
CA SER A 240 -14.57 14.30 12.83
C SER A 240 -14.46 12.84 13.26
N PHE A 241 -13.33 12.52 13.86
CA PHE A 241 -12.99 11.17 14.31
C PHE A 241 -12.73 11.19 15.81
N ARG A 242 -13.36 10.24 16.52
CA ARG A 242 -13.10 9.96 17.92
C ARG A 242 -13.46 8.52 18.22
N PHE A 243 -12.51 7.77 18.74
CA PHE A 243 -12.68 6.36 19.04
C PHE A 243 -12.20 6.09 20.47
N ASP A 244 -13.13 5.70 21.33
CA ASP A 244 -12.82 5.40 22.73
C ASP A 244 -12.35 3.93 22.91
N GLY A 245 -12.70 3.03 21.99
CA GLY A 245 -12.27 1.63 21.97
C GLY A 245 -10.82 1.40 21.49
N GLY A 246 -10.20 2.43 20.91
CA GLY A 246 -8.79 2.42 20.51
C GLY A 246 -8.48 1.35 19.47
N ILE A 247 -7.34 0.66 19.64
CA ILE A 247 -6.89 -0.33 18.64
C ILE A 247 -7.80 -1.54 18.54
N SER A 248 -8.65 -1.84 19.52
CA SER A 248 -9.65 -2.90 19.41
C SER A 248 -10.74 -2.53 18.41
N GLU A 249 -11.18 -1.29 18.45
CA GLU A 249 -12.14 -0.74 17.50
C GLU A 249 -11.51 -0.61 16.11
N PHE A 250 -10.23 -0.21 16.05
CA PHE A 250 -9.47 -0.19 14.81
C PHE A 250 -9.33 -1.57 14.17
N CYS A 251 -9.04 -2.59 14.96
CA CYS A 251 -8.99 -3.97 14.49
C CYS A 251 -10.33 -4.42 13.89
N SER A 252 -11.45 -4.04 14.51
CA SER A 252 -12.79 -4.30 13.98
C SER A 252 -13.08 -3.53 12.70
N TYR A 253 -12.65 -2.28 12.62
CA TYR A 253 -12.81 -1.43 11.44
C TYR A 253 -12.04 -1.97 10.21
N LEU A 254 -10.83 -2.48 10.43
CA LEU A 254 -10.01 -3.05 9.36
C LEU A 254 -10.53 -4.38 8.83
N ALA A 255 -11.32 -5.10 9.61
CA ALA A 255 -11.81 -6.40 9.24
C ALA A 255 -13.06 -6.30 8.38
N SER A 256 -13.00 -6.83 7.17
CA SER A 256 -14.09 -6.79 6.19
C SER A 256 -14.96 -8.04 6.18
N ASP A 257 -14.60 -9.08 6.97
CA ASP A 257 -15.23 -10.39 6.96
C ASP A 257 -15.97 -10.69 8.27
N GLU A 258 -16.83 -11.71 8.24
CA GLU A 258 -17.50 -12.19 9.46
C GLU A 258 -16.49 -12.72 10.48
N SER A 259 -16.74 -12.42 11.76
CA SER A 259 -15.81 -12.78 12.82
C SER A 259 -15.96 -14.24 13.25
N VAL A 260 -14.86 -14.96 13.36
CA VAL A 260 -14.76 -16.26 14.04
C VAL A 260 -14.56 -16.03 15.55
N SER A 261 -13.87 -14.96 15.92
CA SER A 261 -13.66 -14.55 17.30
C SER A 261 -13.92 -13.06 17.50
N GLU A 262 -14.34 -12.69 18.71
CA GLU A 262 -14.24 -11.30 19.15
C GLU A 262 -12.78 -10.83 19.11
N VAL A 263 -12.60 -9.50 19.14
CA VAL A 263 -11.26 -8.92 19.21
C VAL A 263 -10.62 -9.26 20.57
N LEU A 264 -9.46 -9.87 20.51
CA LEU A 264 -8.59 -10.07 21.66
C LEU A 264 -7.64 -8.89 21.79
N ARG A 265 -7.58 -8.28 22.97
CA ARG A 265 -6.61 -7.23 23.27
C ARG A 265 -5.57 -7.76 24.25
N LEU A 266 -4.30 -7.68 23.86
CA LEU A 266 -3.14 -8.17 24.60
C LEU A 266 -2.28 -6.97 24.99
N GLN A 267 -2.14 -6.71 26.27
CA GLN A 267 -1.44 -5.53 26.77
C GLN A 267 -0.38 -5.90 27.81
N GLY A 268 0.71 -5.20 27.81
CA GLY A 268 1.73 -5.35 28.83
C GLY A 268 2.89 -4.39 28.67
N ARG A 269 3.81 -4.48 29.59
CA ARG A 269 5.01 -3.63 29.65
C ARG A 269 6.23 -4.51 29.93
N GLY A 270 7.36 -4.14 29.35
CA GLY A 270 8.65 -4.74 29.66
C GLY A 270 9.74 -3.69 29.75
N HIS A 271 10.81 -4.05 30.43
CA HIS A 271 11.98 -3.18 30.62
C HIS A 271 13.17 -3.72 29.87
N PHE A 272 14.03 -2.82 29.41
CA PHE A 272 15.31 -3.17 28.81
C PHE A 272 16.34 -2.08 29.12
N THR A 273 17.59 -2.47 29.16
CA THR A 273 18.72 -1.55 29.34
C THR A 273 19.32 -1.27 27.96
N GLU A 274 19.58 -0.03 27.67
CA GLU A 274 20.23 0.43 26.46
C GLU A 274 21.46 1.25 26.83
N THR A 275 22.63 0.88 26.29
CA THR A 275 23.85 1.67 26.45
C THR A 275 23.85 2.81 25.44
N VAL A 276 23.68 4.04 25.90
CA VAL A 276 23.66 5.24 25.06
C VAL A 276 24.85 6.14 25.36
N PRO A 277 25.42 6.80 24.34
CA PRO A 277 26.45 7.79 24.57
C PRO A 277 25.83 9.06 25.17
N VAL A 278 26.14 9.36 26.42
CA VAL A 278 25.71 10.59 27.11
C VAL A 278 26.84 11.61 27.08
N LEU A 279 26.53 12.84 26.65
CA LEU A 279 27.47 13.95 26.62
C LEU A 279 27.57 14.51 28.03
N ASP A 280 28.80 14.53 28.60
CA ASP A 280 29.07 15.20 29.88
C ASP A 280 29.19 16.71 29.72
N ASP A 281 29.28 17.44 30.84
CA ASP A 281 29.41 18.90 30.87
C ASP A 281 30.73 19.41 30.22
N GLN A 282 31.68 18.52 29.97
CA GLN A 282 32.97 18.82 29.35
C GLN A 282 32.98 18.46 27.85
N GLY A 283 31.89 17.92 27.33
CA GLY A 283 31.73 17.54 25.91
C GLY A 283 32.31 16.17 25.56
N HIS A 284 32.57 15.30 26.53
CA HIS A 284 32.98 13.91 26.30
C HIS A 284 31.73 12.99 26.24
N LEU A 285 31.77 12.05 25.31
CA LEU A 285 30.73 11.00 25.20
C LEU A 285 31.09 9.83 26.10
N THR A 286 30.29 9.60 27.13
CA THR A 286 30.43 8.45 28.04
C THR A 286 29.32 7.45 27.79
N PRO A 287 29.64 6.17 27.47
CA PRO A 287 28.63 5.13 27.38
C PRO A 287 27.93 4.94 28.73
N THR A 288 26.63 5.16 28.78
CA THR A 288 25.82 5.08 30.01
C THR A 288 24.67 4.13 29.78
N ASP A 289 24.44 3.21 30.72
CA ASP A 289 23.33 2.30 30.69
C ASP A 289 22.06 3.01 31.20
N VAL A 290 21.07 3.10 30.34
CA VAL A 290 19.77 3.72 30.64
C VAL A 290 18.69 2.66 30.61
N GLU A 291 17.89 2.58 31.70
CA GLU A 291 16.69 1.75 31.69
C GLU A 291 15.60 2.40 30.86
N ARG A 292 14.97 1.59 30.01
CA ARG A 292 13.90 1.98 29.10
C ARG A 292 12.69 1.09 29.30
N ASP A 293 11.51 1.69 29.23
CA ASP A 293 10.23 0.98 29.22
C ASP A 293 9.75 0.80 27.79
N LEU A 294 9.15 -0.37 27.52
CA LEU A 294 8.45 -0.65 26.29
C LEU A 294 7.04 -1.14 26.62
N GLU A 295 6.04 -0.38 26.20
CA GLU A 295 4.63 -0.79 26.27
C GLU A 295 4.24 -1.52 25.01
N VAL A 296 3.49 -2.60 25.16
CA VAL A 296 2.94 -3.42 24.08
C VAL A 296 1.43 -3.38 24.17
N ASP A 297 0.79 -3.06 23.05
CA ASP A 297 -0.67 -3.11 22.94
C ASP A 297 -1.03 -3.70 21.58
N VAL A 298 -1.64 -4.87 21.58
CA VAL A 298 -1.99 -5.62 20.39
C VAL A 298 -3.48 -5.95 20.42
N ALA A 299 -4.16 -5.67 19.32
CA ALA A 299 -5.51 -6.12 19.08
C ALA A 299 -5.53 -7.08 17.89
N LEU A 300 -6.19 -8.22 18.04
CA LEU A 300 -6.25 -9.21 16.98
C LEU A 300 -7.60 -9.96 16.98
N ARG A 301 -8.04 -10.38 15.81
CA ARG A 301 -9.20 -11.26 15.62
C ARG A 301 -9.00 -12.16 14.42
N TRP A 302 -9.69 -13.30 14.40
CA TRP A 302 -9.81 -14.12 13.20
C TRP A 302 -11.20 -13.96 12.59
N GLY A 303 -11.25 -13.80 11.29
CA GLY A 303 -12.46 -13.81 10.50
C GLY A 303 -12.60 -15.10 9.69
N THR A 304 -13.71 -15.21 8.95
CA THR A 304 -14.02 -16.36 8.08
C THR A 304 -13.20 -16.35 6.79
N GLY A 305 -12.69 -15.19 6.38
CA GLY A 305 -11.88 -15.00 5.18
C GLY A 305 -10.50 -15.63 5.25
N TYR A 306 -9.71 -15.41 4.20
CA TYR A 306 -8.36 -15.95 4.04
C TYR A 306 -7.29 -14.85 4.09
N ASP A 307 -7.67 -13.59 3.93
CA ASP A 307 -6.75 -12.47 3.88
C ASP A 307 -6.16 -12.18 5.25
N THR A 308 -4.90 -11.81 5.26
CA THR A 308 -4.18 -11.39 6.47
C THR A 308 -4.01 -9.89 6.44
N ILE A 309 -4.53 -9.19 7.45
CA ILE A 309 -4.35 -7.76 7.62
C ILE A 309 -3.52 -7.53 8.88
N THR A 310 -2.30 -7.04 8.72
CA THR A 310 -1.47 -6.62 9.85
C THR A 310 -1.12 -5.15 9.68
N ARG A 311 -1.48 -4.34 10.68
CA ARG A 311 -1.03 -2.95 10.79
C ARG A 311 -0.14 -2.82 12.01
N SER A 312 0.99 -2.14 11.86
CA SER A 312 1.94 -2.00 12.96
C SER A 312 2.38 -0.56 13.15
N PHE A 313 2.59 -0.21 14.41
CA PHE A 313 2.87 1.18 14.82
C PHE A 313 3.89 1.23 15.94
N VAL A 314 4.66 2.31 15.94
CA VAL A 314 5.61 2.66 17.00
C VAL A 314 5.35 4.12 17.38
N ASN A 315 4.95 4.39 18.63
CA ASN A 315 4.60 5.75 19.07
C ASN A 315 3.64 6.45 18.09
N VAL A 316 2.59 5.77 17.64
CA VAL A 316 1.61 6.18 16.61
C VAL A 316 2.14 6.31 15.17
N ILE A 317 3.44 6.18 14.94
CA ILE A 317 4.02 6.17 13.60
C ILE A 317 3.74 4.81 12.95
N ALA A 318 3.16 4.83 11.76
CA ALA A 318 2.96 3.62 10.99
C ALA A 318 4.29 3.02 10.51
N THR A 319 4.45 1.72 10.67
CA THR A 319 5.60 0.97 10.18
C THR A 319 5.17 -0.03 9.10
N PRO A 320 4.94 0.42 7.86
CA PRO A 320 4.37 -0.42 6.79
C PRO A 320 5.23 -1.63 6.43
N LYS A 321 6.53 -1.55 6.65
CA LYS A 321 7.48 -2.67 6.48
C LYS A 321 7.77 -3.42 7.78
N HIS A 322 7.00 -3.12 8.86
CA HIS A 322 7.06 -3.78 10.15
C HIS A 322 8.36 -3.54 10.93
N GLY A 323 9.03 -4.62 11.38
CA GLY A 323 10.27 -4.56 12.15
C GLY A 323 10.29 -5.52 13.33
N THR A 324 11.15 -5.23 14.31
CA THR A 324 11.42 -6.11 15.46
C THR A 324 10.18 -6.42 16.31
N HIS A 325 9.25 -5.48 16.45
CA HIS A 325 8.01 -5.67 17.23
C HIS A 325 7.07 -6.69 16.57
N VAL A 326 6.89 -6.64 15.23
CA VAL A 326 6.08 -7.62 14.50
C VAL A 326 6.78 -8.99 14.49
N SER A 327 8.10 -9.03 14.38
CA SER A 327 8.87 -10.26 14.52
C SER A 327 8.66 -10.93 15.88
N GLY A 328 8.55 -10.13 16.95
CA GLY A 328 8.21 -10.59 18.30
C GLY A 328 6.80 -11.13 18.38
N PHE A 329 5.84 -10.43 17.79
CA PHE A 329 4.44 -10.84 17.70
C PHE A 329 4.30 -12.18 16.96
N ASP A 330 4.87 -12.30 15.79
CA ASP A 330 4.81 -13.53 14.98
C ASP A 330 5.36 -14.74 15.73
N ARG A 331 6.53 -14.59 16.38
CA ARG A 331 7.14 -15.67 17.19
C ARG A 331 6.25 -16.12 18.33
N ALA A 332 5.67 -15.16 19.05
CA ALA A 332 4.76 -15.44 20.15
C ALA A 332 3.50 -16.15 19.67
N LEU A 333 2.91 -15.64 18.58
CA LEU A 333 1.69 -16.18 17.99
C LEU A 333 1.89 -17.64 17.58
N VAL A 334 2.94 -17.92 16.80
CA VAL A 334 3.25 -19.27 16.31
C VAL A 334 3.50 -20.23 17.48
N ARG A 335 4.27 -19.82 18.46
CA ARG A 335 4.59 -20.66 19.62
C ARG A 335 3.35 -20.96 20.44
N THR A 336 2.61 -19.93 20.84
CA THR A 336 1.46 -20.07 21.72
C THR A 336 0.32 -20.86 21.08
N ILE A 337 0.02 -20.62 19.81
CA ILE A 337 -1.02 -21.37 19.09
C ILE A 337 -0.63 -22.86 18.98
N ASN A 338 0.62 -23.18 18.63
CA ASN A 338 1.07 -24.58 18.57
C ASN A 338 0.99 -25.26 19.97
N GLU A 339 1.32 -24.55 21.06
CA GLU A 339 1.17 -25.05 22.43
C GLU A 339 -0.32 -25.33 22.74
N GLN A 340 -1.22 -24.40 22.37
CA GLN A 340 -2.66 -24.55 22.61
C GLN A 340 -3.31 -25.66 21.77
N LEU A 341 -2.89 -25.83 20.52
CA LEU A 341 -3.34 -26.93 19.65
C LEU A 341 -2.98 -28.30 20.24
N ARG A 342 -1.81 -28.43 20.85
CA ARG A 342 -1.39 -29.67 21.53
C ARG A 342 -2.14 -29.90 22.84
N SER A 343 -2.30 -28.86 23.66
CA SER A 343 -3.02 -28.94 24.94
C SER A 343 -4.50 -29.31 24.79
N THR A 344 -5.13 -28.80 23.72
CA THR A 344 -6.54 -29.11 23.38
C THR A 344 -6.69 -30.39 22.55
N ARG A 345 -5.60 -31.12 22.25
CA ARG A 345 -5.57 -32.35 21.46
C ARG A 345 -6.13 -32.19 20.04
N LEU A 346 -6.18 -30.97 19.50
CA LEU A 346 -6.51 -30.70 18.10
C LEU A 346 -5.34 -31.08 17.17
N LEU A 347 -4.13 -31.05 17.70
CA LEU A 347 -2.90 -31.55 17.06
C LEU A 347 -2.35 -32.72 17.89
N LYS A 348 -2.06 -33.86 17.25
CA LYS A 348 -1.50 -35.04 17.92
C LYS A 348 0.02 -34.97 18.02
N ASN A 349 0.60 -35.72 18.96
CA ASN A 349 2.05 -35.93 19.00
C ASN A 349 2.48 -36.72 17.74
N GLY A 350 3.22 -36.07 16.85
CA GLY A 350 3.63 -36.64 15.56
C GLY A 350 3.03 -35.97 14.35
N ASP A 351 1.99 -35.13 14.53
CA ASP A 351 1.50 -34.28 13.46
C ASP A 351 2.49 -33.14 13.19
N ASP A 352 2.62 -32.72 11.93
CA ASP A 352 3.39 -31.55 11.57
C ASP A 352 2.88 -30.30 12.27
N PRO A 353 3.78 -29.43 12.78
CA PRO A 353 3.37 -28.19 13.43
C PRO A 353 2.66 -27.27 12.43
N VAL A 354 1.74 -26.49 12.97
CA VAL A 354 1.10 -25.42 12.20
C VAL A 354 2.12 -24.32 11.91
N LEU A 355 2.19 -23.87 10.68
CA LEU A 355 3.09 -22.82 10.25
C LEU A 355 2.49 -21.43 10.50
N LYS A 356 3.34 -20.41 10.43
CA LYS A 356 2.94 -19.00 10.54
C LYS A 356 1.78 -18.68 9.60
N ASP A 357 1.87 -19.07 8.34
CA ASP A 357 0.87 -18.75 7.31
C ASP A 357 -0.50 -19.36 7.58
N ASP A 358 -0.53 -20.57 8.17
CA ASP A 358 -1.80 -21.19 8.58
C ASP A 358 -2.50 -20.41 9.70
N ILE A 359 -1.69 -19.83 10.61
CA ILE A 359 -2.19 -19.04 11.74
C ILE A 359 -2.66 -17.66 11.29
N LEU A 360 -1.96 -17.08 10.33
CA LEU A 360 -2.26 -15.76 9.79
C LEU A 360 -3.47 -15.75 8.85
N GLU A 361 -3.95 -16.91 8.40
CA GLU A 361 -5.10 -16.99 7.50
C GLU A 361 -6.37 -16.44 8.16
N GLY A 362 -6.91 -15.34 7.60
CA GLY A 362 -8.05 -14.61 8.12
C GLY A 362 -7.75 -13.79 9.38
N LEU A 363 -6.47 -13.58 9.73
CA LEU A 363 -6.08 -12.75 10.86
C LEU A 363 -6.11 -11.26 10.49
N THR A 364 -6.84 -10.48 11.28
CA THR A 364 -6.68 -9.03 11.35
C THR A 364 -5.99 -8.68 12.66
N ALA A 365 -4.85 -7.98 12.58
CA ALA A 365 -4.08 -7.59 13.77
C ALA A 365 -3.58 -6.14 13.67
N VAL A 366 -3.67 -5.44 14.80
CA VAL A 366 -3.04 -4.14 15.02
C VAL A 366 -1.99 -4.31 16.10
N VAL A 367 -0.72 -4.10 15.77
CA VAL A 367 0.41 -4.28 16.68
C VAL A 367 1.02 -2.93 16.99
N THR A 368 0.90 -2.46 18.21
CA THR A 368 1.45 -1.18 18.64
C THR A 368 2.47 -1.37 19.74
N VAL A 369 3.55 -0.60 19.69
CA VAL A 369 4.50 -0.46 20.78
C VAL A 369 4.75 1.00 21.07
N ARG A 370 4.95 1.33 22.35
CA ARG A 370 5.36 2.66 22.79
C ARG A 370 6.68 2.54 23.56
N LEU A 371 7.66 3.31 23.15
CA LEU A 371 8.96 3.35 23.80
C LEU A 371 9.62 4.71 23.60
N PRO A 372 10.46 5.17 24.55
CA PRO A 372 11.28 6.35 24.35
C PRO A 372 12.37 6.04 23.30
N GLU A 373 12.69 7.01 22.45
CA GLU A 373 13.78 6.95 21.48
C GLU A 373 13.87 5.67 20.63
N PRO A 374 12.80 5.30 19.87
CA PRO A 374 12.84 4.13 19.01
C PRO A 374 13.89 4.28 17.90
N GLN A 375 14.63 3.21 17.62
CA GLN A 375 15.59 3.16 16.52
C GLN A 375 14.89 2.61 15.29
N PHE A 376 14.98 3.35 14.16
CA PHE A 376 14.42 2.93 12.87
C PHE A 376 15.53 2.65 11.86
N GLU A 377 15.27 1.77 10.90
CA GLU A 377 16.21 1.45 9.81
C GLU A 377 16.25 2.52 8.70
N GLY A 378 15.90 3.75 8.97
CA GLY A 378 15.97 4.84 8.01
C GLY A 378 15.12 6.04 8.38
N GLN A 379 15.32 7.12 7.61
CA GLN A 379 14.64 8.41 7.83
C GLN A 379 13.11 8.32 7.67
N THR A 380 12.61 7.43 6.83
CA THR A 380 11.18 7.25 6.58
C THR A 380 10.45 6.52 7.71
N LYS A 381 11.17 6.01 8.72
CA LYS A 381 10.64 5.32 9.91
C LYS A 381 9.75 4.11 9.60
N GLU A 382 9.96 3.45 8.46
CA GLU A 382 9.11 2.35 8.00
C GLU A 382 9.36 1.02 8.73
N VAL A 383 10.54 0.85 9.31
CA VAL A 383 10.98 -0.39 9.98
C VAL A 383 11.55 -0.08 11.36
N LEU A 384 11.01 -0.71 12.41
CA LEU A 384 11.59 -0.62 13.74
C LEU A 384 12.81 -1.54 13.87
N GLY A 385 13.97 -0.96 14.23
CA GLY A 385 15.24 -1.67 14.44
C GLY A 385 15.53 -2.04 15.89
N THR A 386 14.87 -1.43 16.88
CA THR A 386 15.13 -1.66 18.31
C THR A 386 15.03 -3.15 18.68
N SER A 387 16.17 -3.80 18.92
CA SER A 387 16.26 -5.26 19.09
C SER A 387 15.48 -5.81 20.28
N ALA A 388 15.44 -5.05 21.40
CA ALA A 388 14.73 -5.40 22.61
C ALA A 388 13.23 -5.61 22.40
N ALA A 389 12.63 -4.94 21.40
CA ALA A 389 11.22 -5.05 21.10
C ALA A 389 10.81 -6.49 20.70
N THR A 390 11.66 -7.22 19.98
CA THR A 390 11.39 -8.62 19.63
C THR A 390 11.16 -9.50 20.86
N ARG A 391 12.01 -9.36 21.86
CA ARG A 391 11.92 -10.15 23.09
C ARG A 391 10.71 -9.75 23.94
N ILE A 392 10.53 -8.46 24.18
CA ILE A 392 9.47 -7.93 25.05
C ILE A 392 8.09 -8.20 24.47
N VAL A 393 7.89 -7.88 23.18
CA VAL A 393 6.62 -8.16 22.48
C VAL A 393 6.32 -9.66 22.51
N SER A 394 7.33 -10.50 22.25
CA SER A 394 7.14 -11.95 22.28
C SER A 394 6.73 -12.45 23.67
N GLN A 395 7.30 -11.90 24.75
CA GLN A 395 6.94 -12.26 26.12
C GLN A 395 5.53 -11.82 26.47
N VAL A 396 5.18 -10.56 26.20
CA VAL A 396 3.85 -10.01 26.52
C VAL A 396 2.77 -10.74 25.73
N VAL A 397 2.92 -10.86 24.42
CA VAL A 397 1.93 -11.50 23.56
C VAL A 397 1.75 -12.97 23.94
N ALA A 398 2.83 -13.71 24.17
CA ALA A 398 2.72 -15.12 24.57
C ALA A 398 2.01 -15.28 25.91
N LYS A 399 2.31 -14.44 26.89
CA LYS A 399 1.69 -14.47 28.22
C LYS A 399 0.19 -14.18 28.13
N GLU A 400 -0.18 -13.08 27.51
CA GLU A 400 -1.57 -12.61 27.46
C GLU A 400 -2.43 -13.50 26.54
N LEU A 401 -1.89 -13.95 25.40
CA LEU A 401 -2.60 -14.88 24.52
C LEU A 401 -2.81 -16.23 25.17
N LYS A 402 -1.81 -16.76 25.89
CA LYS A 402 -1.95 -17.98 26.67
C LYS A 402 -3.04 -17.83 27.75
N ALA A 403 -3.05 -16.73 28.48
CA ALA A 403 -4.05 -16.44 29.48
C ALA A 403 -5.47 -16.38 28.86
N ALA A 404 -5.63 -15.78 27.67
CA ALA A 404 -6.89 -15.74 26.96
C ALA A 404 -7.43 -17.13 26.60
N PHE A 405 -6.56 -18.07 26.21
CA PHE A 405 -6.94 -19.44 25.90
C PHE A 405 -7.21 -20.29 27.16
N GLU A 406 -6.44 -20.12 28.23
CA GLU A 406 -6.55 -20.92 29.46
C GLU A 406 -7.71 -20.44 30.38
N SER A 407 -7.99 -19.13 30.36
CA SER A 407 -9.01 -18.49 31.17
C SER A 407 -9.92 -17.58 30.35
N PRO A 408 -10.65 -18.12 29.36
CA PRO A 408 -11.48 -17.32 28.47
C PRO A 408 -12.64 -16.65 29.21
N LYS A 409 -12.98 -15.43 28.85
CA LYS A 409 -14.18 -14.73 29.31
C LYS A 409 -15.45 -15.53 28.94
N ARG A 410 -16.53 -15.26 29.66
CA ARG A 410 -17.82 -15.92 29.37
C ARG A 410 -18.23 -15.70 27.91
N GLY A 411 -18.48 -16.77 27.17
CA GLY A 411 -18.82 -16.74 25.74
C GLY A 411 -17.62 -16.88 24.76
N GLN A 412 -16.40 -16.57 25.18
CA GLN A 412 -15.23 -16.64 24.30
C GLN A 412 -14.66 -18.04 24.07
N LYS A 413 -14.94 -18.98 25.00
CA LYS A 413 -14.38 -20.34 24.95
C LYS A 413 -14.65 -21.06 23.60
N GLN A 414 -15.88 -20.97 23.12
CA GLN A 414 -16.25 -21.59 21.85
C GLN A 414 -15.61 -20.88 20.64
N GLN A 415 -15.57 -19.55 20.69
CA GLN A 415 -14.95 -18.74 19.64
C GLN A 415 -13.45 -19.08 19.50
N LEU A 416 -12.72 -19.13 20.60
CA LEU A 416 -11.29 -19.49 20.62
C LEU A 416 -11.06 -20.92 20.13
N ARG A 417 -11.96 -21.84 20.44
CA ARG A 417 -11.93 -23.18 19.89
C ARG A 417 -12.14 -23.18 18.37
N ASN A 418 -13.11 -22.42 17.88
CA ASN A 418 -13.35 -22.27 16.43
C ASN A 418 -12.14 -21.70 15.71
N VAL A 419 -11.42 -20.74 16.34
CA VAL A 419 -10.14 -20.22 15.81
C VAL A 419 -9.11 -21.34 15.67
N LEU A 420 -8.90 -22.15 16.69
CA LEU A 420 -7.96 -23.27 16.64
C LEU A 420 -8.35 -24.29 15.56
N GLU A 421 -9.65 -24.61 15.44
CA GLU A 421 -10.17 -25.52 14.41
C GLU A 421 -9.97 -24.94 12.99
N LYS A 422 -10.20 -23.64 12.79
CA LYS A 422 -9.91 -22.95 11.53
C LYS A 422 -8.42 -23.07 11.16
N ILE A 423 -7.53 -22.78 12.09
CA ILE A 423 -6.08 -22.86 11.88
C ILE A 423 -5.65 -24.29 11.52
N VAL A 424 -6.19 -25.31 12.19
CA VAL A 424 -5.93 -26.72 11.84
C VAL A 424 -6.47 -27.05 10.46
N SER A 425 -7.63 -26.50 10.09
CA SER A 425 -8.19 -26.68 8.72
C SER A 425 -7.28 -26.07 7.66
N ALA A 426 -6.76 -24.85 7.88
CA ALA A 426 -5.80 -24.22 7.00
C ALA A 426 -4.52 -25.05 6.82
N ALA A 427 -3.95 -25.55 7.94
CA ALA A 427 -2.77 -26.42 7.90
C ALA A 427 -3.03 -27.71 7.13
N LYS A 428 -4.18 -28.37 7.36
CA LYS A 428 -4.56 -29.59 6.62
C LYS A 428 -4.69 -29.31 5.12
N THR A 429 -5.29 -28.19 4.74
CA THR A 429 -5.43 -27.79 3.33
C THR A 429 -4.06 -27.58 2.69
N ARG A 430 -3.15 -26.89 3.37
CA ARG A 430 -1.77 -26.67 2.92
C ARG A 430 -1.02 -28.01 2.75
N ILE A 431 -1.10 -28.90 3.76
CA ILE A 431 -0.44 -30.21 3.73
C ILE A 431 -1.00 -31.08 2.60
N ALA A 432 -2.32 -31.10 2.42
CA ALA A 432 -2.96 -31.81 1.31
C ALA A 432 -2.49 -31.31 -0.06
N ALA A 433 -2.44 -29.98 -0.23
CA ALA A 433 -1.94 -29.35 -1.45
C ALA A 433 -0.46 -29.68 -1.70
N ARG A 434 0.38 -29.69 -0.66
CA ARG A 434 1.80 -30.08 -0.76
C ARG A 434 1.94 -31.56 -1.13
N THR A 435 1.20 -32.43 -0.44
CA THR A 435 1.24 -33.88 -0.71
C THR A 435 0.79 -34.17 -2.13
N GLN A 436 -0.27 -33.51 -2.61
CA GLN A 436 -0.73 -33.66 -3.99
C GLN A 436 0.33 -33.20 -4.99
N ARG A 437 1.00 -32.05 -4.72
CA ARG A 437 2.10 -31.57 -5.54
C ARG A 437 3.29 -32.54 -5.55
N ASP A 438 3.68 -33.04 -4.36
CA ASP A 438 4.81 -33.98 -4.24
C ASP A 438 4.50 -35.33 -4.89
N ASN A 439 3.26 -35.82 -4.78
CA ASN A 439 2.78 -36.98 -5.49
C ASN A 439 2.79 -36.78 -7.01
N GLN A 440 2.36 -35.56 -7.45
CA GLN A 440 2.43 -35.21 -8.87
C GLN A 440 3.87 -35.08 -9.36
N ARG A 441 4.78 -34.49 -8.57
CA ARG A 441 6.22 -34.43 -8.87
C ARG A 441 6.84 -35.81 -8.92
N ARG A 442 6.46 -36.71 -7.99
CA ARG A 442 6.93 -38.13 -8.01
C ARG A 442 6.40 -38.89 -9.23
N LYS A 443 5.11 -38.68 -9.59
CA LYS A 443 4.56 -39.26 -10.84
C LYS A 443 5.28 -38.71 -12.06
N ASN A 444 5.53 -37.40 -12.12
CA ASN A 444 6.24 -36.73 -13.22
C ASN A 444 7.73 -37.14 -13.28
N ALA A 445 8.35 -37.41 -12.13
CA ALA A 445 9.75 -37.94 -12.07
C ALA A 445 9.86 -39.42 -12.45
N LEU A 446 8.79 -40.19 -12.24
CA LEU A 446 8.72 -41.61 -12.63
C LEU A 446 8.19 -41.81 -14.07
N GLU A 447 7.37 -40.88 -14.54
CA GLU A 447 6.86 -40.83 -15.91
C GLU A 447 7.52 -39.63 -16.61
N ASN A 448 8.64 -39.89 -17.29
CA ASN A 448 9.37 -38.93 -18.10
C ASN A 448 8.51 -38.47 -19.30
N SER A 449 7.31 -37.88 -19.06
CA SER A 449 6.47 -37.09 -19.98
C SER A 449 5.00 -37.14 -19.58
N ALA A 450 4.52 -36.26 -18.72
CA ALA A 450 3.10 -35.98 -18.70
C ALA A 450 2.78 -34.57 -18.24
N LEU A 451 3.16 -33.60 -19.00
CA LEU A 451 2.38 -32.39 -19.16
C LEU A 451 0.95 -32.80 -19.61
N PRO A 452 -0.10 -32.06 -19.22
CA PRO A 452 -1.45 -32.39 -19.64
C PRO A 452 -1.48 -32.74 -21.13
N ALA A 453 -2.07 -33.87 -21.50
CA ALA A 453 -2.11 -34.36 -22.88
C ALA A 453 -2.64 -33.35 -23.90
N LYS A 454 -3.27 -32.28 -23.40
CA LYS A 454 -3.81 -31.15 -24.16
C LYS A 454 -2.77 -30.06 -24.45
N LEU A 455 -1.65 -29.99 -23.72
CA LEU A 455 -0.65 -28.96 -23.93
C LEU A 455 0.10 -29.18 -25.23
N VAL A 456 0.12 -28.18 -26.08
CA VAL A 456 0.99 -28.12 -27.25
C VAL A 456 2.18 -27.23 -26.91
N ASP A 457 3.23 -27.79 -26.34
CA ASP A 457 4.36 -27.05 -25.80
C ASP A 457 5.25 -26.41 -26.89
N CYS A 458 6.06 -25.43 -26.51
CA CYS A 458 7.08 -24.80 -27.34
C CYS A 458 8.46 -25.40 -27.04
N ARG A 459 9.44 -25.09 -27.89
CA ARG A 459 10.79 -25.65 -27.79
C ARG A 459 11.68 -24.90 -26.81
N THR A 460 11.46 -23.59 -26.63
CA THR A 460 12.24 -22.76 -25.71
C THR A 460 11.53 -22.59 -24.39
N SER A 461 12.30 -22.43 -23.31
CA SER A 461 11.83 -22.19 -21.94
C SER A 461 12.39 -20.89 -21.36
N ASP A 462 12.81 -19.95 -22.22
CA ASP A 462 13.33 -18.64 -21.81
C ASP A 462 12.20 -17.59 -21.67
N ASP A 463 12.55 -16.36 -21.28
CA ASP A 463 11.61 -15.24 -21.11
C ASP A 463 10.84 -14.85 -22.38
N ARG A 464 11.25 -15.34 -23.56
CA ARG A 464 10.53 -15.15 -24.83
C ARG A 464 9.35 -16.10 -24.97
N SER A 465 9.30 -17.17 -24.19
CA SER A 465 8.27 -18.19 -24.27
C SER A 465 6.89 -17.62 -23.89
N GLU A 466 5.88 -18.00 -24.66
CA GLU A 466 4.51 -17.49 -24.54
C GLU A 466 3.54 -18.67 -24.40
N LEU A 467 2.70 -18.63 -23.38
CA LEU A 467 1.60 -19.58 -23.24
C LEU A 467 0.29 -18.92 -23.66
N PHE A 468 -0.30 -19.41 -24.75
CA PHE A 468 -1.64 -19.03 -25.14
C PHE A 468 -2.66 -19.97 -24.47
N ILE A 469 -3.54 -19.43 -23.66
CA ILE A 469 -4.70 -20.15 -23.13
C ILE A 469 -5.83 -19.90 -24.11
N VAL A 470 -6.22 -20.97 -24.84
CA VAL A 470 -7.12 -20.91 -25.99
C VAL A 470 -8.47 -21.46 -25.63
N GLU A 471 -9.53 -20.75 -25.99
CA GLU A 471 -10.92 -21.20 -25.80
C GLU A 471 -11.30 -22.26 -26.83
N GLY A 472 -11.65 -23.45 -26.31
CA GLY A 472 -12.17 -24.55 -27.10
C GLY A 472 -11.14 -25.34 -27.93
N ASP A 473 -11.54 -26.55 -28.31
CA ASP A 473 -10.70 -27.44 -29.13
C ASP A 473 -10.72 -27.04 -30.63
N SER A 474 -11.73 -26.34 -31.09
CA SER A 474 -11.86 -25.86 -32.49
C SER A 474 -10.80 -24.79 -32.81
N ALA A 475 -10.65 -23.82 -31.94
CA ALA A 475 -9.63 -22.79 -32.10
C ALA A 475 -8.21 -23.36 -31.92
N LEU A 476 -8.01 -24.41 -31.09
CA LEU A 476 -6.73 -25.08 -30.93
C LEU A 476 -6.16 -25.62 -32.26
N GLY A 477 -6.99 -26.24 -33.09
CA GLY A 477 -6.58 -26.80 -34.38
C GLY A 477 -5.94 -25.75 -35.26
N THR A 478 -6.59 -24.62 -35.42
CA THR A 478 -6.15 -23.47 -36.21
C THR A 478 -4.90 -22.80 -35.57
N ALA A 479 -4.94 -22.57 -34.26
CA ALA A 479 -3.83 -21.97 -33.52
C ALA A 479 -2.56 -22.84 -33.58
N LYS A 480 -2.70 -24.17 -33.58
CA LYS A 480 -1.57 -25.11 -33.71
C LYS A 480 -0.81 -24.95 -35.04
N LEU A 481 -1.53 -24.65 -36.12
CA LEU A 481 -0.95 -24.39 -37.43
C LEU A 481 -0.39 -22.97 -37.52
N ALA A 482 -1.03 -22.02 -36.82
CA ALA A 482 -0.70 -20.60 -36.86
C ALA A 482 0.52 -20.22 -35.99
N ARG A 483 0.80 -20.97 -34.94
CA ARG A 483 1.82 -20.63 -33.94
C ARG A 483 3.27 -20.75 -34.45
N ASN A 484 4.17 -19.99 -33.84
CA ASN A 484 5.58 -20.29 -33.89
C ASN A 484 5.94 -21.35 -32.84
N SER A 485 6.24 -22.58 -33.28
CA SER A 485 6.53 -23.69 -32.36
C SER A 485 7.84 -23.52 -31.56
N GLU A 486 8.68 -22.53 -31.88
CA GLU A 486 9.89 -22.26 -31.16
C GLU A 486 9.59 -21.72 -29.74
N PHE A 487 8.71 -20.71 -29.66
CA PHE A 487 8.47 -19.98 -28.39
C PHE A 487 6.99 -19.83 -28.00
N GLN A 488 6.03 -20.35 -28.80
CA GLN A 488 4.60 -20.27 -28.50
C GLN A 488 4.03 -21.64 -28.16
N ALA A 489 3.56 -21.77 -26.91
CA ALA A 489 2.82 -22.91 -26.41
C ALA A 489 1.32 -22.64 -26.40
N LEU A 490 0.49 -23.69 -26.54
CA LEU A 490 -0.96 -23.60 -26.54
C LEU A 490 -1.55 -24.53 -25.48
N LEU A 491 -2.46 -24.02 -24.66
CA LEU A 491 -3.27 -24.79 -23.73
C LEU A 491 -4.75 -24.55 -24.00
N PRO A 492 -5.48 -25.52 -24.55
CA PRO A 492 -6.92 -25.38 -24.71
C PRO A 492 -7.64 -25.56 -23.38
N ILE A 493 -8.67 -24.74 -23.17
CA ILE A 493 -9.61 -24.89 -22.06
C ILE A 493 -10.99 -25.26 -22.60
N ARG A 494 -11.67 -26.21 -21.94
CA ARG A 494 -12.99 -26.68 -22.35
C ARG A 494 -14.07 -26.00 -21.53
N GLY A 495 -14.75 -25.05 -22.15
CA GLY A 495 -15.88 -24.33 -21.56
C GLY A 495 -15.47 -23.42 -20.38
N LYS A 496 -16.47 -23.05 -19.57
CA LYS A 496 -16.29 -22.14 -18.43
C LYS A 496 -15.58 -22.86 -17.29
N ILE A 497 -14.41 -22.35 -16.89
CA ILE A 497 -13.69 -22.89 -15.73
C ILE A 497 -14.43 -22.56 -14.44
N LEU A 498 -14.02 -23.21 -13.35
CA LEU A 498 -14.59 -22.98 -12.02
C LEU A 498 -14.44 -21.51 -11.59
N ASN A 499 -15.51 -20.90 -11.09
CA ASN A 499 -15.41 -19.61 -10.43
C ASN A 499 -14.74 -19.76 -9.06
N VAL A 500 -13.44 -19.48 -9.03
CA VAL A 500 -12.60 -19.64 -7.83
C VAL A 500 -12.90 -18.61 -6.74
N GLN A 501 -13.65 -17.56 -7.03
CA GLN A 501 -14.09 -16.60 -6.01
C GLN A 501 -15.14 -17.21 -5.06
N LYS A 502 -15.91 -18.17 -5.56
CA LYS A 502 -16.96 -18.88 -4.81
C LYS A 502 -16.54 -20.26 -4.30
N SER A 503 -15.31 -20.68 -4.58
CA SER A 503 -14.89 -22.06 -4.38
C SER A 503 -13.71 -22.15 -3.43
N SER A 504 -13.62 -23.27 -2.69
CA SER A 504 -12.47 -23.55 -1.85
C SER A 504 -11.21 -23.85 -2.69
N VAL A 505 -10.03 -23.70 -2.07
CA VAL A 505 -8.75 -24.10 -2.69
C VAL A 505 -8.76 -25.59 -3.07
N ALA A 506 -9.37 -26.43 -2.24
CA ALA A 506 -9.49 -27.85 -2.51
C ALA A 506 -10.35 -28.16 -3.75
N ASP A 507 -11.44 -27.43 -3.95
CA ASP A 507 -12.29 -27.58 -5.13
C ASP A 507 -11.62 -27.04 -6.38
N MET A 508 -10.88 -25.94 -6.27
CA MET A 508 -10.08 -25.39 -7.34
C MET A 508 -9.02 -26.38 -7.83
N LEU A 509 -8.30 -27.04 -6.90
CA LEU A 509 -7.29 -28.05 -7.24
C LEU A 509 -7.90 -29.35 -7.79
N LYS A 510 -9.13 -29.70 -7.45
CA LYS A 510 -9.87 -30.82 -8.04
C LYS A 510 -10.38 -30.52 -9.45
N ASN A 511 -10.58 -29.25 -9.80
CA ASN A 511 -11.03 -28.87 -11.12
C ASN A 511 -9.93 -29.11 -12.16
N ALA A 512 -10.21 -29.95 -13.15
CA ALA A 512 -9.21 -30.39 -14.14
C ALA A 512 -8.60 -29.22 -14.94
N GLU A 513 -9.39 -28.23 -15.31
CA GLU A 513 -8.93 -27.08 -16.12
C GLU A 513 -8.09 -26.12 -15.26
N CYS A 514 -8.51 -25.78 -14.03
CA CYS A 514 -7.74 -24.96 -13.11
C CYS A 514 -6.40 -25.63 -12.75
N SER A 515 -6.44 -26.94 -12.45
CA SER A 515 -5.26 -27.73 -12.14
C SER A 515 -4.29 -27.79 -13.32
N ALA A 516 -4.80 -27.98 -14.54
CA ALA A 516 -3.99 -27.98 -15.76
C ALA A 516 -3.28 -26.65 -15.98
N ILE A 517 -3.97 -25.52 -15.79
CA ILE A 517 -3.37 -24.18 -15.93
C ILE A 517 -2.22 -24.00 -14.94
N ILE A 518 -2.45 -24.33 -13.66
CA ILE A 518 -1.44 -24.21 -12.61
C ILE A 518 -0.22 -25.09 -12.91
N GLN A 519 -0.45 -26.35 -13.34
CA GLN A 519 0.61 -27.29 -13.69
C GLN A 519 1.44 -26.81 -14.88
N VAL A 520 0.78 -26.31 -15.92
CA VAL A 520 1.44 -25.83 -17.15
C VAL A 520 2.29 -24.59 -16.87
N ILE A 521 1.80 -23.64 -16.06
CA ILE A 521 2.57 -22.46 -15.67
C ILE A 521 3.76 -22.86 -14.79
N GLY A 522 3.62 -23.87 -13.93
CA GLY A 522 4.72 -24.47 -13.17
C GLY A 522 5.21 -23.71 -11.95
N SER A 523 4.61 -22.54 -11.66
CA SER A 523 5.04 -21.63 -10.58
C SER A 523 4.35 -21.86 -9.24
N GLY A 524 3.48 -22.87 -9.14
CA GLY A 524 2.63 -23.07 -7.99
C GLY A 524 1.40 -22.17 -7.97
N SER A 525 0.77 -22.03 -6.81
CA SER A 525 -0.45 -21.22 -6.65
C SER A 525 -0.57 -20.63 -5.25
N GLY A 526 -1.20 -19.46 -5.12
CA GLY A 526 -1.40 -18.77 -3.87
C GLY A 526 -0.07 -18.42 -3.19
N ARG A 527 0.05 -18.76 -1.91
CA ARG A 527 1.26 -18.47 -1.12
C ARG A 527 2.52 -19.24 -1.56
N SER A 528 2.34 -20.32 -2.28
CA SER A 528 3.46 -21.12 -2.81
C SER A 528 3.83 -20.74 -4.24
N PHE A 529 3.34 -19.62 -4.72
CA PHE A 529 3.64 -19.14 -6.06
C PHE A 529 5.03 -18.49 -6.10
N GLU A 530 5.89 -18.99 -6.99
CA GLU A 530 7.24 -18.48 -7.23
C GLU A 530 7.37 -18.05 -8.69
N ILE A 531 7.47 -16.75 -8.94
CA ILE A 531 7.48 -16.18 -10.29
C ILE A 531 8.67 -16.64 -11.12
N ASP A 532 9.83 -16.88 -10.48
CA ASP A 532 11.07 -17.32 -11.14
C ASP A 532 11.00 -18.79 -11.57
N SER A 533 10.04 -19.54 -11.02
CA SER A 533 9.74 -20.93 -11.43
C SER A 533 8.77 -21.00 -12.61
N ALA A 534 8.29 -19.88 -13.14
CA ALA A 534 7.35 -19.84 -14.24
C ALA A 534 8.00 -20.35 -15.54
N ARG A 535 7.35 -21.34 -16.16
CA ARG A 535 7.82 -21.95 -17.42
C ARG A 535 7.73 -21.03 -18.62
N TYR A 536 6.87 -20.01 -18.55
CA TYR A 536 6.61 -19.08 -19.65
C TYR A 536 6.80 -17.65 -19.22
N GLY A 537 7.45 -16.86 -20.07
CA GLY A 537 7.66 -15.43 -19.86
C GLY A 537 6.37 -14.62 -19.97
N ARG A 538 5.39 -15.10 -20.76
CA ARG A 538 4.10 -14.42 -20.96
C ARG A 538 2.95 -15.40 -20.97
N ILE A 539 1.82 -15.00 -20.39
CA ILE A 539 0.52 -15.69 -20.47
C ILE A 539 -0.41 -14.84 -21.31
N ILE A 540 -0.95 -15.40 -22.37
CA ILE A 540 -1.83 -14.70 -23.31
C ILE A 540 -3.19 -15.38 -23.30
N LEU A 541 -4.22 -14.68 -22.86
CA LEU A 541 -5.60 -15.16 -22.86
C LEU A 541 -6.20 -14.93 -24.25
N MET A 542 -6.53 -16.01 -24.94
CA MET A 542 -7.08 -15.99 -26.29
C MET A 542 -8.48 -16.62 -26.28
N ALA A 543 -9.49 -15.77 -26.12
CA ALA A 543 -10.90 -16.13 -26.07
C ALA A 543 -11.66 -15.44 -27.21
N ASP A 544 -12.79 -16.02 -27.58
CA ASP A 544 -13.69 -15.49 -28.59
C ASP A 544 -14.17 -14.06 -28.24
N ALA A 545 -14.60 -13.30 -29.26
CA ALA A 545 -15.03 -11.91 -29.07
C ALA A 545 -16.51 -11.79 -28.63
N ASP A 546 -17.12 -12.89 -28.23
CA ASP A 546 -18.51 -12.97 -27.78
C ASP A 546 -18.67 -12.83 -26.25
N VAL A 547 -19.89 -12.95 -25.75
CA VAL A 547 -20.24 -12.85 -24.33
C VAL A 547 -19.61 -14.00 -23.52
N ASP A 548 -19.60 -15.21 -24.07
CA ASP A 548 -19.05 -16.39 -23.42
C ASP A 548 -17.53 -16.32 -23.30
N GLY A 549 -16.84 -15.89 -24.37
CA GLY A 549 -15.39 -15.65 -24.33
C GLY A 549 -15.00 -14.54 -23.35
N SER A 550 -15.81 -13.50 -23.22
CA SER A 550 -15.62 -12.46 -22.21
C SER A 550 -15.78 -13.00 -20.79
N HIS A 551 -16.75 -13.90 -20.57
CA HIS A 551 -16.95 -14.56 -19.28
C HIS A 551 -15.79 -15.51 -18.94
N ILE A 552 -15.33 -16.31 -19.91
CA ILE A 552 -14.17 -17.20 -19.75
C ILE A 552 -12.92 -16.39 -19.38
N ARG A 553 -12.71 -15.25 -20.05
CA ARG A 553 -11.60 -14.32 -19.72
C ARG A 553 -11.70 -13.80 -18.29
N CYS A 554 -12.90 -13.40 -17.83
CA CYS A 554 -13.11 -12.99 -16.43
C CYS A 554 -12.79 -14.10 -15.44
N LEU A 555 -13.20 -15.35 -15.72
CA LEU A 555 -12.91 -16.50 -14.86
C LEU A 555 -11.39 -16.80 -14.80
N LEU A 556 -10.70 -16.73 -15.93
CA LEU A 556 -9.24 -16.88 -16.01
C LEU A 556 -8.52 -15.77 -15.24
N LEU A 557 -8.95 -14.53 -15.41
CA LEU A 557 -8.38 -13.39 -14.66
C LEU A 557 -8.63 -13.52 -13.16
N THR A 558 -9.80 -14.02 -12.76
CA THR A 558 -10.11 -14.31 -11.35
C THR A 558 -9.16 -15.38 -10.79
N LEU A 559 -8.89 -16.45 -11.53
CA LEU A 559 -7.94 -17.49 -11.15
C LEU A 559 -6.53 -16.92 -11.00
N ILE A 560 -6.06 -16.15 -11.99
CA ILE A 560 -4.72 -15.58 -11.99
C ILE A 560 -4.59 -14.53 -10.88
N TYR A 561 -5.56 -13.66 -10.71
CA TYR A 561 -5.58 -12.64 -9.67
C TYR A 561 -5.48 -13.25 -8.27
N ARG A 562 -6.28 -14.28 -8.00
CA ARG A 562 -6.39 -14.88 -6.67
C ARG A 562 -5.20 -15.78 -6.32
N TYR A 563 -4.68 -16.52 -7.28
CA TYR A 563 -3.69 -17.59 -7.02
C TYR A 563 -2.32 -17.38 -7.68
N MET A 564 -2.19 -16.45 -8.61
CA MET A 564 -0.97 -16.17 -9.38
C MET A 564 -0.73 -14.66 -9.55
N ARG A 565 -1.14 -13.89 -8.55
CA ARG A 565 -1.11 -12.41 -8.56
C ARG A 565 0.26 -11.82 -8.98
N PRO A 566 1.43 -12.36 -8.56
CA PRO A 566 2.72 -11.85 -9.01
C PRO A 566 2.92 -11.84 -10.53
N MET A 567 2.22 -12.71 -11.28
CA MET A 567 2.24 -12.69 -12.76
C MET A 567 1.60 -11.40 -13.32
N LEU A 568 0.55 -10.91 -12.69
CA LEU A 568 -0.11 -9.66 -13.08
C LEU A 568 0.75 -8.45 -12.68
N GLU A 569 1.29 -8.46 -11.47
CA GLU A 569 2.17 -7.39 -10.95
C GLU A 569 3.44 -7.25 -11.79
N ALA A 570 4.05 -8.36 -12.20
CA ALA A 570 5.17 -8.38 -13.14
C ALA A 570 4.78 -8.04 -14.58
N GLY A 571 3.46 -7.90 -14.85
CA GLY A 571 2.93 -7.56 -16.18
C GLY A 571 3.18 -8.64 -17.23
N ARG A 572 3.18 -9.91 -16.83
CA ARG A 572 3.36 -11.07 -17.70
C ARG A 572 2.04 -11.61 -18.27
N VAL A 573 0.88 -11.00 -17.96
CA VAL A 573 -0.45 -11.44 -18.41
C VAL A 573 -1.02 -10.47 -19.44
N PHE A 574 -1.52 -11.04 -20.54
CA PHE A 574 -2.05 -10.29 -21.67
C PHE A 574 -3.37 -10.91 -22.14
N ALA A 575 -4.23 -10.10 -22.73
CA ALA A 575 -5.37 -10.54 -23.53
C ALA A 575 -5.07 -10.30 -25.01
N ALA A 576 -5.26 -11.33 -25.82
CA ALA A 576 -5.20 -11.19 -27.27
C ALA A 576 -6.39 -10.37 -27.77
N VAL A 577 -6.17 -9.55 -28.76
CA VAL A 577 -7.21 -8.74 -29.43
C VAL A 577 -7.26 -9.17 -30.88
N PRO A 578 -8.08 -10.19 -31.22
CA PRO A 578 -8.29 -10.58 -32.61
C PRO A 578 -9.11 -9.50 -33.32
N PRO A 579 -9.00 -9.38 -34.67
CA PRO A 579 -9.84 -8.47 -35.44
C PRO A 579 -11.31 -8.94 -35.46
N LEU A 580 -12.25 -7.99 -35.43
CA LEU A 580 -13.66 -8.24 -35.54
C LEU A 580 -14.13 -8.34 -37.01
N HIS A 581 -13.46 -7.61 -37.91
CA HIS A 581 -13.87 -7.54 -39.30
C HIS A 581 -12.68 -7.67 -40.26
N ARG A 582 -12.94 -8.25 -41.42
CA ARG A 582 -12.00 -8.34 -42.54
C ARG A 582 -12.66 -7.78 -43.82
N ILE A 583 -12.02 -6.72 -44.35
CA ILE A 583 -12.38 -6.14 -45.63
C ILE A 583 -11.50 -6.77 -46.72
N GLN A 584 -12.11 -7.40 -47.73
CA GLN A 584 -11.39 -7.93 -48.86
C GLN A 584 -11.46 -6.93 -50.03
N LEU A 585 -10.34 -6.38 -50.44
CA LEU A 585 -10.23 -5.48 -51.57
C LEU A 585 -10.44 -6.26 -52.88
N SER A 586 -11.28 -5.75 -53.79
CA SER A 586 -11.59 -6.38 -55.08
C SER A 586 -10.39 -6.28 -56.03
N ASN A 587 -9.75 -5.12 -56.07
CA ASN A 587 -8.58 -4.84 -56.91
C ASN A 587 -7.53 -4.09 -56.10
N PRO A 588 -6.69 -4.80 -55.32
CA PRO A 588 -5.60 -4.15 -54.57
C PRO A 588 -4.57 -3.56 -55.51
N ARG A 589 -4.06 -2.38 -55.18
CA ARG A 589 -2.98 -1.73 -55.95
C ARG A 589 -1.67 -2.49 -55.74
N LYS A 590 -0.71 -2.35 -56.66
CA LYS A 590 0.61 -3.00 -56.53
C LYS A 590 1.28 -2.58 -55.20
N GLY A 591 1.58 -3.55 -54.35
CA GLY A 591 2.20 -3.32 -53.04
C GLY A 591 1.16 -3.09 -51.90
N GLN A 592 -0.14 -3.16 -52.19
CA GLN A 592 -1.20 -3.05 -51.17
C GLN A 592 -1.66 -4.45 -50.74
N GLU A 593 -1.88 -4.63 -49.44
CA GLU A 593 -2.41 -5.84 -48.89
C GLU A 593 -3.87 -6.07 -49.39
N ARG A 594 -4.18 -7.30 -49.73
CA ARG A 594 -5.51 -7.70 -50.23
C ARG A 594 -6.60 -7.65 -49.16
N TYR A 595 -6.21 -7.84 -47.90
CA TYR A 595 -7.07 -7.87 -46.72
C TYR A 595 -6.75 -6.74 -45.81
N ILE A 596 -7.79 -6.09 -45.28
CA ILE A 596 -7.69 -5.06 -44.25
C ILE A 596 -8.47 -5.55 -43.05
N TYR A 597 -7.78 -5.63 -41.89
CA TYR A 597 -8.41 -6.05 -40.64
C TYR A 597 -8.82 -4.83 -39.83
N CYS A 598 -10.01 -4.88 -39.23
CA CYS A 598 -10.53 -3.85 -38.33
C CYS A 598 -10.89 -4.48 -37.00
N TYR A 599 -10.49 -3.83 -35.92
CA TYR A 599 -10.61 -4.36 -34.56
C TYR A 599 -11.83 -3.80 -33.81
N THR A 600 -12.49 -2.79 -34.36
CA THR A 600 -13.73 -2.22 -33.83
C THR A 600 -14.69 -1.85 -34.96
N ASP A 601 -16.00 -1.79 -34.65
CA ASP A 601 -17.00 -1.31 -35.60
C ASP A 601 -16.76 0.14 -36.04
N GLY A 602 -16.24 0.97 -35.10
CA GLY A 602 -15.87 2.34 -35.42
C GLY A 602 -14.69 2.45 -36.40
N GLU A 603 -13.70 1.56 -36.27
CA GLU A 603 -12.57 1.46 -37.21
C GLU A 603 -13.06 0.97 -38.59
N LEU A 604 -13.94 -0.04 -38.62
CA LEU A 604 -14.54 -0.50 -39.85
C LEU A 604 -15.23 0.64 -40.60
N ARG A 605 -16.13 1.39 -39.94
CA ARG A 605 -16.84 2.52 -40.56
C ARG A 605 -15.89 3.56 -41.14
N LYS A 606 -14.87 3.95 -40.36
CA LYS A 606 -13.84 4.91 -40.83
C LYS A 606 -13.10 4.39 -42.04
N LYS A 607 -12.77 3.09 -42.03
CA LYS A 607 -11.99 2.47 -43.11
C LYS A 607 -12.81 2.32 -44.41
N LEU A 608 -14.08 1.97 -44.32
CA LEU A 608 -14.99 1.92 -45.47
C LEU A 608 -15.14 3.30 -46.12
N VAL A 609 -15.35 4.35 -45.33
CA VAL A 609 -15.40 5.74 -45.84
C VAL A 609 -14.07 6.16 -46.51
N GLU A 610 -12.92 5.76 -45.93
CA GLU A 610 -11.61 6.02 -46.52
C GLU A 610 -11.45 5.33 -47.87
N LEU A 611 -11.82 4.05 -47.96
CA LEU A 611 -11.76 3.27 -49.20
C LEU A 611 -12.68 3.84 -50.30
N GLU A 612 -13.87 4.26 -49.93
CA GLU A 612 -14.84 4.89 -50.83
C GLU A 612 -14.28 6.21 -51.41
N ARG A 613 -13.70 7.08 -50.52
CA ARG A 613 -13.04 8.33 -50.98
C ARG A 613 -11.84 8.07 -51.91
N LYS A 614 -11.14 6.94 -51.76
CA LYS A 614 -10.03 6.52 -52.62
C LYS A 614 -10.48 5.80 -53.88
N GLY A 615 -11.79 5.62 -54.11
CA GLY A 615 -12.37 4.87 -55.22
C GLY A 615 -12.00 3.38 -55.24
N GLN A 616 -11.67 2.82 -54.08
CA GLN A 616 -11.35 1.40 -53.96
C GLN A 616 -12.61 0.57 -53.62
N ARG A 617 -12.79 -0.52 -54.36
CA ARG A 617 -13.90 -1.44 -54.18
C ARG A 617 -13.46 -2.61 -53.32
N TRP A 618 -14.41 -3.11 -52.52
CA TRP A 618 -14.26 -4.30 -51.70
C TRP A 618 -15.38 -5.30 -51.95
N LYS A 619 -15.17 -6.54 -51.49
CA LYS A 619 -16.25 -7.55 -51.58
C LYS A 619 -17.21 -7.37 -50.43
N GLU A 620 -18.51 -7.45 -50.76
CA GLU A 620 -19.62 -7.48 -49.80
C GLU A 620 -20.23 -8.90 -49.74
N PRO A 621 -20.73 -9.32 -48.55
CA PRO A 621 -20.67 -8.63 -47.28
C PRO A 621 -19.25 -8.63 -46.69
N VAL A 622 -18.92 -7.58 -45.92
CA VAL A 622 -17.68 -7.56 -45.11
C VAL A 622 -17.72 -8.71 -44.11
N GLN A 623 -16.68 -9.51 -44.07
CA GLN A 623 -16.63 -10.64 -43.15
C GLN A 623 -16.52 -10.15 -41.71
N ARG A 624 -17.41 -10.61 -40.84
CA ARG A 624 -17.36 -10.43 -39.40
C ARG A 624 -16.93 -11.76 -38.78
N TYR A 625 -15.96 -11.72 -37.88
CA TYR A 625 -15.55 -12.88 -37.09
C TYR A 625 -16.31 -12.88 -35.76
N LYS A 626 -17.04 -13.97 -35.47
CA LYS A 626 -17.72 -14.18 -34.20
C LYS A 626 -16.82 -14.92 -33.20
N GLY A 627 -15.94 -15.78 -33.72
CA GLY A 627 -15.01 -16.54 -32.92
C GLY A 627 -13.71 -16.83 -33.64
N LEU A 628 -12.70 -17.24 -32.88
CA LEU A 628 -11.33 -17.59 -33.35
C LEU A 628 -11.37 -18.81 -34.32
N GLY A 629 -12.32 -19.70 -34.15
CA GLY A 629 -12.51 -20.89 -35.00
C GLY A 629 -12.96 -20.56 -36.43
N GLU A 630 -13.44 -19.34 -36.70
CA GLU A 630 -13.82 -18.87 -38.03
C GLU A 630 -12.62 -18.33 -38.85
N MET A 631 -11.47 -18.20 -38.23
CA MET A 631 -10.24 -17.71 -38.86
C MET A 631 -9.41 -18.86 -39.40
N ASP A 632 -8.92 -18.70 -40.62
CA ASP A 632 -7.89 -19.61 -41.17
C ASP A 632 -6.57 -19.46 -40.40
N ALA A 633 -5.72 -20.49 -40.45
CA ALA A 633 -4.44 -20.48 -39.74
C ALA A 633 -3.54 -19.30 -40.12
N ASP A 634 -3.48 -18.95 -41.40
CA ASP A 634 -2.69 -17.80 -41.88
C ASP A 634 -3.21 -16.47 -41.33
N GLN A 635 -4.54 -16.32 -41.27
CA GLN A 635 -5.18 -15.13 -40.72
C GLN A 635 -4.94 -15.00 -39.23
N LEU A 636 -5.10 -16.09 -38.49
CA LEU A 636 -4.82 -16.13 -37.05
C LEU A 636 -3.34 -15.85 -36.74
N ALA A 637 -2.43 -16.44 -37.54
CA ALA A 637 -1.00 -16.18 -37.47
C ALA A 637 -0.71 -14.70 -37.65
N GLU A 638 -1.20 -14.12 -38.75
CA GLU A 638 -0.89 -12.73 -39.13
C GLU A 638 -1.48 -11.68 -38.20
N THR A 639 -2.68 -11.90 -37.67
CA THR A 639 -3.40 -10.87 -36.89
C THR A 639 -3.27 -11.00 -35.38
N THR A 640 -3.09 -12.23 -34.87
CA THR A 640 -3.22 -12.52 -33.45
C THR A 640 -1.99 -13.18 -32.83
N MET A 641 -1.20 -13.94 -33.61
CA MET A 641 -0.08 -14.69 -33.05
C MET A 641 1.31 -14.15 -33.43
N ASP A 642 1.49 -13.52 -34.60
CA ASP A 642 2.78 -12.92 -34.99
C ASP A 642 3.13 -11.74 -34.07
N PRO A 643 4.23 -11.79 -33.30
CA PRO A 643 4.65 -10.70 -32.42
C PRO A 643 4.80 -9.34 -33.07
N ARG A 644 5.03 -9.27 -34.39
CA ARG A 644 5.24 -8.03 -35.13
C ARG A 644 3.93 -7.31 -35.51
N ARG A 645 2.82 -8.06 -35.59
CA ARG A 645 1.56 -7.55 -36.14
C ARG A 645 0.40 -7.62 -35.17
N ARG A 646 0.45 -8.56 -34.21
CA ARG A 646 -0.64 -8.78 -33.25
C ARG A 646 -0.84 -7.61 -32.31
N MET A 647 -2.07 -7.45 -31.84
CA MET A 647 -2.41 -6.57 -30.73
C MET A 647 -2.62 -7.37 -29.46
N LEU A 648 -1.90 -6.99 -28.38
CA LEU A 648 -2.06 -7.53 -27.06
C LEU A 648 -2.44 -6.40 -26.09
N ARG A 649 -3.48 -6.62 -25.29
CA ARG A 649 -3.80 -5.76 -24.17
C ARG A 649 -3.12 -6.31 -22.93
N ARG A 650 -2.14 -5.58 -22.39
CA ARG A 650 -1.51 -5.93 -21.11
C ARG A 650 -2.53 -5.73 -19.99
N ILE A 651 -2.68 -6.74 -19.14
CA ILE A 651 -3.53 -6.66 -17.95
C ILE A 651 -2.68 -6.03 -16.84
N ARG A 652 -3.17 -4.92 -16.27
CA ARG A 652 -2.50 -4.19 -15.18
C ARG A 652 -3.40 -4.21 -13.96
N ILE A 653 -2.79 -4.22 -12.79
CA ILE A 653 -3.45 -3.92 -11.53
C ILE A 653 -2.95 -2.52 -11.15
N GLU A 654 -3.74 -1.50 -11.38
CA GLU A 654 -3.40 -0.12 -11.06
C GLU A 654 -3.72 0.18 -9.59
N ASP A 655 -4.80 -0.41 -9.08
CA ASP A 655 -5.17 -0.43 -7.68
C ASP A 655 -5.60 -1.84 -7.27
N ALA A 656 -4.83 -2.44 -6.35
CA ALA A 656 -5.08 -3.80 -5.90
C ALA A 656 -6.35 -3.92 -5.03
N GLU A 657 -6.70 -2.86 -4.30
CA GLU A 657 -7.89 -2.85 -3.43
C GLU A 657 -9.17 -2.69 -4.27
N ASP A 658 -9.16 -1.80 -5.26
CA ASP A 658 -10.31 -1.63 -6.16
C ASP A 658 -10.52 -2.85 -7.06
N ALA A 659 -9.43 -3.48 -7.54
CA ALA A 659 -9.55 -4.75 -8.25
C ALA A 659 -10.17 -5.83 -7.36
N ALA A 660 -9.79 -5.94 -6.09
CA ALA A 660 -10.37 -6.87 -5.14
C ALA A 660 -11.87 -6.61 -4.96
N LYS A 661 -12.28 -5.37 -4.72
CA LYS A 661 -13.69 -4.98 -4.58
C LYS A 661 -14.51 -5.35 -5.82
N ILE A 662 -13.98 -5.08 -7.01
CA ILE A 662 -14.66 -5.42 -8.28
C ILE A 662 -14.77 -6.94 -8.46
N PHE A 663 -13.75 -7.72 -8.15
CA PHE A 663 -13.82 -9.17 -8.21
C PHE A 663 -14.84 -9.73 -7.21
N ASP A 664 -14.89 -9.22 -5.98
CA ASP A 664 -15.88 -9.61 -4.99
C ASP A 664 -17.31 -9.23 -5.44
N LEU A 665 -17.48 -8.03 -5.96
CA LEU A 665 -18.77 -7.56 -6.46
C LEU A 665 -19.28 -8.42 -7.64
N LEU A 666 -18.45 -8.65 -8.66
CA LEU A 666 -18.85 -9.30 -9.90
C LEU A 666 -18.83 -10.83 -9.81
N MET A 667 -17.88 -11.41 -9.10
CA MET A 667 -17.60 -12.84 -9.06
C MET A 667 -17.90 -13.49 -7.70
N GLY A 668 -18.14 -12.69 -6.65
CA GLY A 668 -18.46 -13.15 -5.30
C GLY A 668 -19.82 -13.81 -5.15
N SER A 669 -20.19 -14.23 -3.93
CA SER A 669 -21.44 -14.91 -3.60
C SER A 669 -22.64 -13.96 -3.50
N GLU A 670 -22.42 -12.70 -3.14
CA GLU A 670 -23.46 -11.71 -2.95
C GLU A 670 -24.16 -11.32 -4.26
N VAL A 671 -25.47 -11.49 -4.32
CA VAL A 671 -26.27 -11.23 -5.54
C VAL A 671 -26.80 -9.80 -5.58
N ALA A 672 -27.19 -9.25 -4.43
CA ALA A 672 -27.84 -7.94 -4.36
C ALA A 672 -26.93 -6.80 -4.84
N PRO A 673 -25.68 -6.64 -4.35
CA PRO A 673 -24.77 -5.58 -4.81
C PRO A 673 -24.45 -5.72 -6.32
N ARG A 674 -24.32 -6.95 -6.83
CA ARG A 674 -24.09 -7.20 -8.25
C ARG A 674 -25.27 -6.77 -9.10
N ARG A 675 -26.50 -7.05 -8.65
CA ARG A 675 -27.72 -6.63 -9.32
C ARG A 675 -27.82 -5.11 -9.40
N GLU A 676 -27.54 -4.41 -8.30
CA GLU A 676 -27.52 -2.95 -8.25
C GLU A 676 -26.50 -2.37 -9.23
N PHE A 677 -25.28 -2.88 -9.23
CA PHE A 677 -24.21 -2.46 -10.14
C PHE A 677 -24.62 -2.65 -11.62
N ILE A 678 -25.18 -3.80 -11.97
CA ILE A 678 -25.66 -4.08 -13.34
C ILE A 678 -26.82 -3.14 -13.70
N THR A 679 -27.75 -2.90 -12.78
CA THR A 679 -28.92 -2.04 -13.02
C THR A 679 -28.50 -0.58 -13.18
N ALA A 680 -27.55 -0.11 -12.38
CA ALA A 680 -27.00 1.24 -12.50
C ALA A 680 -26.27 1.45 -13.84
N GLY A 681 -25.50 0.46 -14.30
CA GLY A 681 -24.78 0.51 -15.57
C GLY A 681 -25.66 0.24 -16.81
N ALA A 682 -26.90 -0.25 -16.65
CA ALA A 682 -27.76 -0.62 -17.75
C ALA A 682 -28.17 0.56 -18.66
N SER A 683 -28.20 1.78 -18.12
CA SER A 683 -28.49 3.01 -18.87
C SER A 683 -27.37 3.43 -19.82
N GLU A 684 -26.14 2.97 -19.58
CA GLU A 684 -24.95 3.29 -20.38
C GLU A 684 -24.64 2.19 -21.41
N LEU A 685 -25.40 1.12 -21.41
CA LEU A 685 -25.16 -0.05 -22.24
C LEU A 685 -25.63 0.22 -23.70
N ASP A 686 -24.66 0.18 -24.62
CA ASP A 686 -24.93 0.17 -26.04
C ASP A 686 -25.55 -1.20 -26.41
N THR A 687 -26.89 -1.23 -26.63
CA THR A 687 -27.63 -2.45 -26.95
C THR A 687 -27.11 -3.15 -28.22
N ALA A 688 -26.42 -2.43 -29.11
CA ALA A 688 -25.77 -3.01 -30.29
C ALA A 688 -24.54 -3.90 -29.97
N ARG A 689 -24.06 -3.89 -28.71
CA ARG A 689 -22.96 -4.74 -28.24
C ARG A 689 -23.42 -6.02 -27.55
N ILE A 690 -24.74 -6.19 -27.36
CA ILE A 690 -25.30 -7.39 -26.77
C ILE A 690 -25.69 -8.28 -27.96
N ASP A 691 -24.92 -9.35 -28.20
CA ASP A 691 -25.34 -10.41 -29.11
C ASP A 691 -26.54 -11.14 -28.47
N THR A 692 -27.75 -10.89 -28.97
CA THR A 692 -28.96 -11.66 -28.66
C THR A 692 -29.03 -12.90 -29.55
#